data_fcd280607909d6eb6552d00c4abfb1bd
#
_entry.id   fcd280607909d6eb6552d00c4abfb1bd
#
_cell.length_a   1.000
_cell.length_b   1.000
_cell.length_c   1.000
_cell.angle_alpha   90.00
_cell.angle_beta   90.00
_cell.angle_gamma   90.00
#
_symmetry.space_group_name_H-M   'P 1'
#
loop_
_entity.id
_entity.type
_entity.pdbx_description
1 polymer ?
#
loop_
_entity_poly.entity_id
_entity_poly.type
_entity_poly.pdbx_seq_one_letter_code
_entity_poly.pdbx_strand_id
1 'polypeptide(L)'
;MMTRIFYIVVLCFAGVSAFAQPLSDSDKKAEAQTLLARERYGDAAALLANAKSLIRDDKEARLMLAVAYYQLNQLDKALEHLQAMTEATKSPYNDCWLYLGKVYHARHQFEEATKYYKLYLKTIKNDHPYRQMVREEIRRCANGIELQFKTAPALVENLGPQTNSEGDEFAPIPSPTNYNKIYFSAARQDCTGGLRNSRGVKDERYGHYFSDIYSSRSESGVWLQPEPMNYQLNSPKHEVLLDFNRSGLVLFYYQGWTFENGAMLVDTFRQQTSRTFSVDPFLGPAQVRTQYVAPFFYNDTLILFAARLPGGYGGLDLYSVSYRKGNWTAPKNLGATVNTSYDETTPFLAMDGRTLYFSSNDSYKSVGGFDVFRSVYNEKQDIWTLPMNVGIPINSASDDTHFRLSRDGFTGFFCSSRKDGFGMRDIYIAYFQEFLMEMELPQIVFEPEPVDPEPPIANVPVKPTPRPKTQEYSFAPLLLANAETPLSSKDKVTLDQVADLLLQYPELRLVITAYAPESRPSVKGLYSAILQAEKVSDYFLRKGVSGEAIFMRSLSRAPNTAGYQIEFAFRNTRDLPIQGKVPVIGNRYQSVVPGLVTNKDLVYKVQVASSKGEYGNNAFAAQPYPMTEKTPNFEFYRYTIGAFESYSEAEAYRQSILSKGFAGAYLVVYLNGERVDKDIAKQNTGVFPDLENFLNPRGN
;
A
#
# COMPACT_ATOMS: atom_id res chain seq x y z
N MET A 1 -56.89 -56.87 -49.32
CA MET A 1 -55.94 -56.79 -48.22
C MET A 1 -54.64 -56.31 -48.77
N MET A 2 -54.38 -55.05 -48.62
CA MET A 2 -53.29 -54.36 -49.31
C MET A 2 -52.07 -54.26 -48.41
N THR A 3 -50.99 -54.87 -48.85
CA THR A 3 -49.65 -54.73 -48.22
C THR A 3 -48.94 -53.53 -48.82
N ARG A 4 -48.72 -52.51 -48.03
CA ARG A 4 -47.91 -51.35 -48.45
C ARG A 4 -46.42 -51.62 -48.18
N ILE A 5 -45.64 -51.65 -49.22
CA ILE A 5 -44.15 -51.69 -49.20
C ILE A 5 -43.64 -50.28 -48.99
N PHE A 6 -42.89 -50.06 -47.90
CA PHE A 6 -42.12 -48.83 -47.66
C PHE A 6 -40.73 -48.95 -48.28
N TYR A 7 -40.45 -48.15 -49.26
CA TYR A 7 -39.09 -47.97 -49.79
C TYR A 7 -38.33 -46.97 -48.88
N ILE A 8 -37.31 -47.45 -48.20
CA ILE A 8 -36.34 -46.59 -47.49
C ILE A 8 -35.32 -46.19 -48.53
N VAL A 9 -35.32 -44.89 -48.88
CA VAL A 9 -34.26 -44.27 -49.66
C VAL A 9 -33.16 -43.90 -48.69
N VAL A 10 -32.07 -44.67 -48.68
CA VAL A 10 -30.84 -44.30 -47.96
C VAL A 10 -30.10 -43.24 -48.80
N LEU A 11 -30.26 -41.98 -48.47
CA LEU A 11 -29.43 -40.91 -48.98
C LEU A 11 -28.07 -41.00 -48.27
N CYS A 12 -27.07 -41.55 -48.93
CA CYS A 12 -25.67 -41.42 -48.55
C CYS A 12 -25.26 -39.93 -48.70
N PHE A 13 -25.29 -39.19 -47.60
CA PHE A 13 -24.55 -37.94 -47.51
C PHE A 13 -23.07 -38.33 -47.48
N ALA A 14 -22.41 -38.28 -48.60
CA ALA A 14 -20.95 -38.16 -48.66
C ALA A 14 -20.60 -36.78 -48.09
N GLY A 15 -20.35 -36.73 -46.76
CA GLY A 15 -19.77 -35.59 -46.12
C GLY A 15 -18.38 -35.32 -46.76
N VAL A 16 -18.31 -34.37 -47.65
CA VAL A 16 -17.03 -33.78 -48.07
C VAL A 16 -16.51 -33.09 -46.82
N SER A 17 -15.67 -33.82 -46.09
CA SER A 17 -14.78 -33.19 -45.11
C SER A 17 -13.87 -32.27 -45.95
N ALA A 18 -14.24 -30.99 -46.03
CA ALA A 18 -13.34 -29.99 -46.49
C ALA A 18 -12.16 -30.00 -45.50
N PHE A 19 -11.13 -30.73 -45.83
CA PHE A 19 -9.81 -30.57 -45.18
C PHE A 19 -9.43 -29.11 -45.41
N ALA A 20 -9.62 -28.25 -44.41
CA ALA A 20 -9.06 -26.92 -44.46
C ALA A 20 -7.57 -27.08 -44.74
N GLN A 21 -7.12 -26.57 -45.89
CA GLN A 21 -5.71 -26.61 -46.21
C GLN A 21 -4.94 -25.94 -45.07
N PRO A 22 -3.83 -26.55 -44.63
CA PRO A 22 -3.03 -25.93 -43.57
C PRO A 22 -2.62 -24.52 -44.02
N LEU A 23 -2.84 -23.54 -43.18
CA LEU A 23 -2.48 -22.15 -43.42
C LEU A 23 -1.00 -22.07 -43.89
N SER A 24 -0.73 -21.29 -44.91
CA SER A 24 0.64 -20.99 -45.34
C SER A 24 1.37 -20.23 -44.21
N ASP A 25 2.69 -20.23 -44.18
CA ASP A 25 3.46 -19.49 -43.18
C ASP A 25 3.18 -17.98 -43.23
N SER A 26 2.89 -17.42 -44.41
CA SER A 26 2.44 -16.04 -44.59
C SER A 26 1.07 -15.81 -43.92
N ASP A 27 0.12 -16.73 -44.12
CA ASP A 27 -1.23 -16.60 -43.53
C ASP A 27 -1.18 -16.76 -42.01
N LYS A 28 -0.35 -17.68 -41.47
CA LYS A 28 -0.12 -17.83 -40.04
C LYS A 28 0.45 -16.55 -39.40
N LYS A 29 1.39 -15.88 -40.08
CA LYS A 29 1.97 -14.64 -39.64
C LYS A 29 0.92 -13.53 -39.59
N ALA A 30 0.13 -13.35 -40.64
CA ALA A 30 -0.94 -12.36 -40.72
C ALA A 30 -2.03 -12.61 -39.65
N GLU A 31 -2.39 -13.89 -39.47
CA GLU A 31 -3.33 -14.29 -38.42
C GLU A 31 -2.78 -13.98 -37.03
N ALA A 32 -1.51 -14.31 -36.74
CA ALA A 32 -0.88 -14.00 -35.47
C ALA A 32 -0.82 -12.50 -35.20
N GLN A 33 -0.56 -11.66 -36.20
CA GLN A 33 -0.63 -10.20 -36.07
C GLN A 33 -2.03 -9.74 -35.66
N THR A 34 -3.06 -10.35 -36.30
CA THR A 34 -4.46 -10.02 -35.94
C THR A 34 -4.80 -10.43 -34.52
N LEU A 35 -4.37 -11.61 -34.09
CA LEU A 35 -4.58 -12.13 -32.74
C LEU A 35 -3.87 -11.24 -31.68
N LEU A 36 -2.61 -10.86 -31.95
CA LEU A 36 -1.87 -9.95 -31.07
C LEU A 36 -2.55 -8.57 -30.96
N ALA A 37 -3.03 -8.02 -32.08
CA ALA A 37 -3.76 -6.75 -32.11
C ALA A 37 -5.11 -6.82 -31.37
N ARG A 38 -5.62 -8.02 -31.13
CA ARG A 38 -6.84 -8.31 -30.37
C ARG A 38 -6.56 -8.84 -28.97
N GLU A 39 -5.31 -8.75 -28.52
CA GLU A 39 -4.87 -9.21 -27.18
C GLU A 39 -5.14 -10.72 -26.92
N ARG A 40 -5.31 -11.49 -27.99
CA ARG A 40 -5.48 -12.94 -27.97
C ARG A 40 -4.10 -13.63 -27.93
N TYR A 41 -3.33 -13.33 -26.89
CA TYR A 41 -1.93 -13.75 -26.77
C TYR A 41 -1.76 -15.26 -26.70
N GLY A 42 -2.67 -15.98 -26.04
CA GLY A 42 -2.66 -17.44 -25.95
C GLY A 42 -2.82 -18.09 -27.32
N ASP A 43 -3.79 -17.64 -28.14
CA ASP A 43 -4.03 -18.15 -29.48
C ASP A 43 -2.87 -17.81 -30.42
N ALA A 44 -2.34 -16.58 -30.32
CA ALA A 44 -1.17 -16.17 -31.10
C ALA A 44 0.05 -17.04 -30.79
N ALA A 45 0.31 -17.28 -29.49
CA ALA A 45 1.41 -18.16 -29.07
C ALA A 45 1.23 -19.58 -29.52
N ALA A 46 0.03 -20.16 -29.39
CA ALA A 46 -0.26 -21.54 -29.88
C ALA A 46 -0.09 -21.67 -31.39
N LEU A 47 -0.56 -20.67 -32.14
CA LEU A 47 -0.42 -20.65 -33.59
C LEU A 47 1.06 -20.61 -34.04
N LEU A 48 1.83 -19.68 -33.44
CA LEU A 48 3.23 -19.46 -33.81
C LEU A 48 4.16 -20.57 -33.30
N ALA A 49 3.96 -21.08 -32.08
CA ALA A 49 4.78 -22.14 -31.51
C ALA A 49 4.71 -23.45 -32.37
N ASN A 50 3.57 -23.70 -33.01
CA ASN A 50 3.39 -24.81 -33.92
C ASN A 50 3.98 -24.57 -35.33
N ALA A 51 4.35 -23.33 -35.67
CA ALA A 51 4.91 -22.96 -36.98
C ALA A 51 6.46 -22.93 -36.94
N LYS A 52 7.08 -24.06 -36.62
CA LYS A 52 8.54 -24.17 -36.38
C LYS A 52 9.43 -23.63 -37.50
N SER A 53 9.07 -23.85 -38.79
CA SER A 53 9.76 -23.28 -39.94
C SER A 53 9.71 -21.75 -39.92
N LEU A 54 8.52 -21.20 -39.76
CA LEU A 54 8.30 -19.76 -39.70
C LEU A 54 9.11 -19.10 -38.58
N ILE A 55 9.06 -19.67 -37.38
CA ILE A 55 9.80 -19.13 -36.22
C ILE A 55 11.31 -19.22 -36.39
N ARG A 56 11.82 -20.23 -37.09
CA ARG A 56 13.25 -20.35 -37.38
C ARG A 56 13.72 -19.31 -38.41
N ASP A 57 12.93 -19.08 -39.44
CA ASP A 57 13.37 -18.37 -40.65
C ASP A 57 12.91 -16.91 -40.70
N ASP A 58 11.85 -16.53 -39.96
CA ASP A 58 11.31 -15.17 -39.91
C ASP A 58 11.51 -14.55 -38.49
N LYS A 59 12.39 -13.55 -38.43
CA LYS A 59 12.71 -12.83 -37.17
C LYS A 59 11.53 -12.08 -36.56
N GLU A 60 10.65 -11.53 -37.41
CA GLU A 60 9.46 -10.81 -36.93
C GLU A 60 8.44 -11.77 -36.31
N ALA A 61 8.21 -12.94 -36.95
CA ALA A 61 7.36 -13.98 -36.39
C ALA A 61 7.90 -14.50 -35.03
N ARG A 62 9.23 -14.68 -34.96
CA ARG A 62 9.87 -15.04 -33.65
C ARG A 62 9.68 -13.97 -32.60
N LEU A 63 9.83 -12.68 -32.96
CA LEU A 63 9.54 -11.57 -32.02
C LEU A 63 8.07 -11.58 -31.60
N MET A 64 7.14 -11.78 -32.52
CA MET A 64 5.70 -11.87 -32.19
C MET A 64 5.42 -12.99 -31.18
N LEU A 65 6.06 -14.16 -31.33
CA LEU A 65 5.95 -15.25 -30.36
C LEU A 65 6.53 -14.87 -29.02
N ALA A 66 7.69 -14.21 -28.99
CA ALA A 66 8.28 -13.72 -27.75
C ALA A 66 7.40 -12.67 -27.06
N VAL A 67 6.78 -11.77 -27.82
CA VAL A 67 5.81 -10.77 -27.32
C VAL A 67 4.58 -11.46 -26.73
N ALA A 68 4.04 -12.47 -27.43
CA ALA A 68 2.92 -13.25 -26.91
C ALA A 68 3.25 -13.91 -25.57
N TYR A 69 4.43 -14.57 -25.46
CA TYR A 69 4.88 -15.16 -24.20
C TYR A 69 5.11 -14.11 -23.10
N TYR A 70 5.66 -12.95 -23.44
CA TYR A 70 5.80 -11.84 -22.47
C TYR A 70 4.43 -11.40 -21.90
N GLN A 71 3.44 -11.26 -22.78
CA GLN A 71 2.09 -10.87 -22.37
C GLN A 71 1.37 -11.96 -21.54
N LEU A 72 1.68 -13.22 -21.80
CA LEU A 72 1.18 -14.39 -21.05
C LEU A 72 1.97 -14.65 -19.74
N ASN A 73 2.80 -13.73 -19.29
CA ASN A 73 3.63 -13.86 -18.09
C ASN A 73 4.64 -15.03 -18.13
N GLN A 74 4.91 -15.58 -19.33
CA GLN A 74 5.86 -16.68 -19.58
C GLN A 74 7.25 -16.12 -19.92
N LEU A 75 7.84 -15.39 -18.96
CA LEU A 75 9.08 -14.63 -19.18
C LEU A 75 10.27 -15.48 -19.61
N ASP A 76 10.37 -16.74 -19.14
CA ASP A 76 11.46 -17.63 -19.53
C ASP A 76 11.39 -17.99 -21.01
N LYS A 77 10.20 -18.30 -21.51
CA LYS A 77 10.01 -18.59 -22.94
C LYS A 77 10.23 -17.34 -23.80
N ALA A 78 9.74 -16.20 -23.35
CA ALA A 78 10.00 -14.93 -24.03
C ALA A 78 11.51 -14.67 -24.12
N LEU A 79 12.23 -14.84 -23.02
CA LEU A 79 13.68 -14.63 -22.93
C LEU A 79 14.46 -15.55 -23.86
N GLU A 80 14.11 -16.86 -23.90
CA GLU A 80 14.72 -17.85 -24.80
C GLU A 80 14.65 -17.40 -26.27
N HIS A 81 13.47 -17.00 -26.73
CA HIS A 81 13.30 -16.54 -28.11
C HIS A 81 14.04 -15.23 -28.39
N LEU A 82 14.02 -14.27 -27.43
CA LEU A 82 14.70 -12.98 -27.58
C LEU A 82 16.24 -13.15 -27.61
N GLN A 83 16.81 -13.99 -26.73
CA GLN A 83 18.24 -14.24 -26.66
C GLN A 83 18.71 -14.94 -27.95
N ALA A 84 17.98 -15.94 -28.44
CA ALA A 84 18.30 -16.59 -29.69
C ALA A 84 18.31 -15.63 -30.89
N MET A 85 17.56 -14.53 -30.85
CA MET A 85 17.59 -13.48 -31.89
C MET A 85 18.84 -12.62 -31.81
N THR A 86 19.46 -12.49 -30.63
CA THR A 86 20.67 -11.68 -30.44
C THR A 86 21.96 -12.46 -30.69
N GLU A 87 21.97 -13.75 -30.40
CA GLU A 87 23.14 -14.63 -30.57
C GLU A 87 23.37 -15.07 -32.04
N ALA A 88 22.28 -15.32 -32.78
CA ALA A 88 22.33 -15.91 -34.12
C ALA A 88 22.73 -14.93 -35.21
N THR A 89 22.86 -13.63 -34.97
CA THR A 89 23.07 -12.66 -36.07
C THR A 89 23.95 -11.47 -35.71
N LYS A 90 24.81 -11.03 -36.66
CA LYS A 90 25.57 -9.77 -36.57
C LYS A 90 24.66 -8.52 -36.55
N SER A 91 23.38 -8.63 -36.93
CA SER A 91 22.39 -7.58 -36.95
C SER A 91 21.06 -8.12 -36.42
N PRO A 92 20.83 -8.08 -35.12
CA PRO A 92 19.56 -8.51 -34.52
C PRO A 92 18.41 -7.58 -34.98
N TYR A 93 17.20 -8.11 -34.99
CA TYR A 93 16.00 -7.30 -35.18
C TYR A 93 15.88 -6.31 -34.01
N ASN A 94 15.86 -4.99 -34.31
CA ASN A 94 16.08 -3.96 -33.29
C ASN A 94 15.11 -4.03 -32.11
N ASP A 95 13.84 -4.37 -32.36
CA ASP A 95 12.81 -4.41 -31.32
C ASP A 95 13.04 -5.53 -30.29
N CYS A 96 13.92 -6.51 -30.57
CA CYS A 96 14.29 -7.51 -29.57
C CYS A 96 14.98 -6.88 -28.36
N TRP A 97 15.73 -5.78 -28.55
CA TRP A 97 16.37 -5.07 -27.45
C TRP A 97 15.36 -4.40 -26.51
N LEU A 98 14.26 -3.87 -27.09
CA LEU A 98 13.17 -3.29 -26.31
C LEU A 98 12.52 -4.36 -25.41
N TYR A 99 12.20 -5.52 -25.98
CA TYR A 99 11.54 -6.59 -25.23
C TYR A 99 12.48 -7.31 -24.27
N LEU A 100 13.78 -7.42 -24.55
CA LEU A 100 14.78 -7.83 -23.56
C LEU A 100 14.80 -6.88 -22.39
N GLY A 101 14.82 -5.56 -22.66
CA GLY A 101 14.70 -4.55 -21.62
C GLY A 101 13.44 -4.75 -20.75
N LYS A 102 12.29 -4.96 -21.38
CA LYS A 102 11.01 -5.21 -20.68
C LYS A 102 11.03 -6.50 -19.83
N VAL A 103 11.59 -7.60 -20.35
CA VAL A 103 11.68 -8.88 -19.60
C VAL A 103 12.58 -8.72 -18.37
N TYR A 104 13.74 -8.09 -18.51
CA TYR A 104 14.64 -7.87 -17.37
C TYR A 104 14.07 -6.87 -16.37
N HIS A 105 13.35 -5.83 -16.86
CA HIS A 105 12.64 -4.89 -16.00
C HIS A 105 11.57 -5.63 -15.16
N ALA A 106 10.74 -6.44 -15.80
CA ALA A 106 9.72 -7.26 -15.14
C ALA A 106 10.30 -8.23 -14.08
N ARG A 107 11.55 -8.63 -14.23
CA ARG A 107 12.29 -9.46 -13.25
C ARG A 107 12.99 -8.65 -12.18
N HIS A 108 12.80 -7.34 -12.12
CA HIS A 108 13.51 -6.41 -11.25
C HIS A 108 15.05 -6.45 -11.43
N GLN A 109 15.51 -6.88 -12.59
CA GLN A 109 16.92 -6.84 -13.00
C GLN A 109 17.19 -5.52 -13.73
N PHE A 110 17.06 -4.42 -12.98
CA PHE A 110 17.00 -3.05 -13.50
C PHE A 110 18.26 -2.60 -14.23
N GLU A 111 19.44 -3.07 -13.81
CA GLU A 111 20.70 -2.77 -14.48
C GLU A 111 20.76 -3.40 -15.87
N GLU A 112 20.40 -4.68 -15.98
CA GLU A 112 20.33 -5.39 -17.27
C GLU A 112 19.24 -4.79 -18.17
N ALA A 113 18.06 -4.46 -17.61
CA ALA A 113 17.01 -3.78 -18.35
C ALA A 113 17.51 -2.45 -18.95
N THR A 114 18.18 -1.64 -18.14
CA THR A 114 18.78 -0.35 -18.56
C THR A 114 19.78 -0.55 -19.70
N LYS A 115 20.61 -1.59 -19.65
CA LYS A 115 21.56 -1.92 -20.72
C LYS A 115 20.84 -2.19 -22.05
N TYR A 116 19.80 -3.01 -22.04
CA TYR A 116 19.05 -3.34 -23.27
C TYR A 116 18.24 -2.16 -23.79
N TYR A 117 17.61 -1.36 -22.93
CA TYR A 117 16.95 -0.12 -23.34
C TYR A 117 17.93 0.88 -23.99
N LYS A 118 19.16 1.02 -23.45
CA LYS A 118 20.20 1.84 -24.06
C LYS A 118 20.66 1.29 -25.41
N LEU A 119 20.72 -0.03 -25.59
CA LEU A 119 21.00 -0.64 -26.90
C LEU A 119 19.89 -0.30 -27.89
N TYR A 120 18.62 -0.43 -27.53
CA TYR A 120 17.50 -0.06 -28.37
C TYR A 120 17.54 1.42 -28.77
N LEU A 121 17.79 2.34 -27.84
CA LEU A 121 17.93 3.77 -28.14
C LEU A 121 19.02 4.10 -29.16
N LYS A 122 20.06 3.29 -29.26
CA LYS A 122 21.13 3.44 -30.29
C LYS A 122 20.66 3.03 -31.69
N THR A 123 19.64 2.18 -31.79
CA THR A 123 19.14 1.64 -33.07
C THR A 123 18.03 2.50 -33.66
N ILE A 124 17.35 3.32 -32.90
CA ILE A 124 16.23 4.16 -33.34
C ILE A 124 16.66 5.63 -33.52
N LYS A 125 16.01 6.31 -34.48
CA LYS A 125 16.25 7.73 -34.77
C LYS A 125 15.80 8.64 -33.66
N ASN A 126 16.25 9.89 -33.65
CA ASN A 126 15.92 10.86 -32.61
C ASN A 126 14.41 11.23 -32.57
N ASP A 127 13.74 11.17 -33.69
CA ASP A 127 12.29 11.45 -33.88
C ASP A 127 11.40 10.22 -33.75
N HIS A 128 11.98 9.04 -33.39
CA HIS A 128 11.21 7.81 -33.25
C HIS A 128 10.19 7.91 -32.11
N PRO A 129 8.92 7.49 -32.32
CA PRO A 129 7.84 7.62 -31.32
C PRO A 129 8.16 7.00 -29.95
N TYR A 130 8.87 5.87 -29.95
CA TYR A 130 9.20 5.15 -28.70
C TYR A 130 10.39 5.73 -27.94
N ARG A 131 11.10 6.74 -28.48
CA ARG A 131 12.31 7.25 -27.85
C ARG A 131 12.07 7.85 -26.48
N GLN A 132 11.01 8.59 -26.33
CA GLN A 132 10.62 9.19 -25.04
C GLN A 132 10.21 8.10 -24.06
N MET A 133 9.36 7.19 -24.45
CA MET A 133 8.92 6.05 -23.64
C MET A 133 10.11 5.24 -23.09
N VAL A 134 11.09 4.90 -23.96
CA VAL A 134 12.26 4.12 -23.50
C VAL A 134 13.16 4.91 -22.55
N ARG A 135 13.25 6.23 -22.70
CA ARG A 135 13.93 7.09 -21.72
C ARG A 135 13.25 7.06 -20.35
N GLU A 136 11.93 7.03 -20.35
CA GLU A 136 11.13 6.90 -19.13
C GLU A 136 11.33 5.54 -18.46
N GLU A 137 11.37 4.45 -19.26
CA GLU A 137 11.70 3.12 -18.73
C GLU A 137 13.10 3.06 -18.08
N ILE A 138 14.08 3.76 -18.65
CA ILE A 138 15.42 3.87 -18.03
C ILE A 138 15.36 4.64 -16.69
N ARG A 139 14.54 5.68 -16.58
CA ARG A 139 14.34 6.38 -15.30
C ARG A 139 13.68 5.49 -14.27
N ARG A 140 12.62 4.75 -14.68
CA ARG A 140 11.94 3.77 -13.83
C ARG A 140 12.90 2.70 -13.31
N CYS A 141 13.78 2.20 -14.18
CA CYS A 141 14.85 1.29 -13.75
C CYS A 141 15.77 1.94 -12.69
N ALA A 142 16.13 3.21 -12.84
CA ALA A 142 16.95 3.92 -11.86
C ALA A 142 16.23 4.05 -10.51
N ASN A 143 14.93 4.38 -10.51
CA ASN A 143 14.10 4.39 -9.31
C ASN A 143 14.01 3.00 -8.68
N GLY A 144 13.86 1.95 -9.52
CA GLY A 144 13.81 0.56 -9.08
C GLY A 144 15.09 0.12 -8.39
N ILE A 145 16.27 0.49 -8.92
CA ILE A 145 17.56 0.24 -8.27
C ILE A 145 17.62 0.87 -6.88
N GLU A 146 17.09 2.08 -6.71
CA GLU A 146 17.05 2.73 -5.40
C GLU A 146 16.05 2.04 -4.45
N LEU A 147 14.84 1.73 -4.94
CA LEU A 147 13.75 1.23 -4.11
C LEU A 147 13.93 -0.24 -3.71
N GLN A 148 14.59 -1.08 -4.50
CA GLN A 148 14.81 -2.50 -4.17
C GLN A 148 15.70 -2.71 -2.93
N PHE A 149 16.50 -1.73 -2.55
CA PHE A 149 17.34 -1.79 -1.34
C PHE A 149 16.67 -1.18 -0.10
N LYS A 150 15.49 -0.59 -0.25
CA LYS A 150 14.69 -0.12 0.90
C LYS A 150 14.03 -1.31 1.60
N THR A 151 13.81 -1.19 2.89
CA THR A 151 13.06 -2.19 3.65
C THR A 151 11.66 -2.33 3.06
N ALA A 152 11.25 -3.56 2.76
CA ALA A 152 9.91 -3.83 2.24
C ALA A 152 8.86 -3.36 3.25
N PRO A 153 7.88 -2.52 2.84
CA PRO A 153 6.87 -1.98 3.76
C PRO A 153 5.84 -3.03 4.16
N ALA A 154 5.69 -4.09 3.36
CA ALA A 154 4.68 -5.11 3.54
C ALA A 154 5.14 -6.45 2.98
N LEU A 155 4.55 -7.54 3.46
CA LEU A 155 4.50 -8.81 2.75
C LEU A 155 3.39 -8.73 1.71
N VAL A 156 3.67 -9.06 0.46
CA VAL A 156 2.71 -9.05 -0.64
C VAL A 156 2.50 -10.47 -1.16
N GLU A 157 1.25 -10.86 -1.30
CA GLU A 157 0.85 -12.16 -1.81
C GLU A 157 -0.17 -11.99 -2.94
N ASN A 158 -0.06 -12.80 -3.99
CA ASN A 158 -1.12 -12.96 -4.99
C ASN A 158 -2.27 -13.76 -4.36
N LEU A 159 -3.53 -13.38 -4.60
CA LEU A 159 -4.68 -14.11 -4.03
C LEU A 159 -4.82 -15.54 -4.57
N GLY A 160 -3.97 -15.94 -5.50
CA GLY A 160 -3.87 -17.30 -6.00
C GLY A 160 -4.82 -17.61 -7.16
N PRO A 161 -4.63 -18.82 -7.78
CA PRO A 161 -5.30 -19.19 -9.02
C PRO A 161 -6.81 -19.50 -8.84
N GLN A 162 -7.30 -19.52 -7.62
CA GLN A 162 -8.74 -19.64 -7.38
C GLN A 162 -9.44 -18.30 -7.57
N THR A 163 -8.83 -17.22 -7.10
CA THR A 163 -9.37 -15.86 -7.21
C THR A 163 -8.99 -15.21 -8.53
N ASN A 164 -7.70 -15.27 -8.88
CA ASN A 164 -7.16 -14.73 -10.13
C ASN A 164 -7.23 -15.77 -11.26
N SER A 165 -7.35 -15.31 -12.50
CA SER A 165 -7.47 -16.15 -13.68
C SER A 165 -6.50 -15.71 -14.78
N GLU A 166 -6.58 -16.34 -15.97
CA GLU A 166 -5.88 -15.84 -17.17
C GLU A 166 -6.52 -14.53 -17.71
N GLY A 167 -7.64 -14.09 -17.14
CA GLY A 167 -8.34 -12.88 -17.49
C GLY A 167 -7.77 -11.63 -16.86
N ASP A 168 -8.65 -10.71 -16.50
CA ASP A 168 -8.31 -9.40 -15.98
C ASP A 168 -9.12 -9.14 -14.69
N GLU A 169 -8.52 -9.26 -13.53
CA GLU A 169 -9.13 -9.00 -12.23
C GLU A 169 -8.67 -7.63 -11.70
N PHE A 170 -9.62 -6.74 -11.38
CA PHE A 170 -9.30 -5.36 -11.00
C PHE A 170 -10.32 -4.73 -10.05
N ALA A 171 -9.98 -3.52 -9.56
CA ALA A 171 -10.78 -2.75 -8.62
C ALA A 171 -11.19 -3.54 -7.36
N PRO A 172 -10.25 -4.15 -6.62
CA PRO A 172 -10.58 -4.86 -5.38
C PRO A 172 -11.04 -3.87 -4.31
N ILE A 173 -12.15 -4.18 -3.65
CA ILE A 173 -12.69 -3.41 -2.54
C ILE A 173 -12.94 -4.34 -1.36
N PRO A 174 -12.25 -4.16 -0.23
CA PRO A 174 -12.54 -4.86 1.01
C PRO A 174 -13.99 -4.61 1.43
N SER A 175 -14.69 -5.66 1.85
CA SER A 175 -16.06 -5.51 2.31
C SER A 175 -16.15 -4.56 3.51
N PRO A 176 -17.01 -3.55 3.49
CA PRO A 176 -17.19 -2.64 4.62
C PRO A 176 -17.72 -3.32 5.89
N THR A 177 -18.32 -4.48 5.77
CA THR A 177 -19.02 -5.18 6.86
C THR A 177 -18.41 -6.53 7.23
N ASN A 178 -17.50 -7.07 6.41
CA ASN A 178 -16.88 -8.39 6.64
C ASN A 178 -15.41 -8.37 6.24
N TYR A 179 -14.50 -8.42 7.20
CA TYR A 179 -13.03 -8.34 6.98
C TYR A 179 -12.46 -9.49 6.14
N ASN A 180 -13.16 -10.64 6.08
CA ASN A 180 -12.74 -11.81 5.32
C ASN A 180 -13.39 -11.87 3.93
N LYS A 181 -13.90 -10.75 3.41
CA LYS A 181 -14.57 -10.70 2.11
C LYS A 181 -14.08 -9.50 1.29
N ILE A 182 -13.86 -9.74 0.00
CA ILE A 182 -13.60 -8.69 -0.99
C ILE A 182 -14.61 -8.75 -2.11
N TYR A 183 -14.81 -7.62 -2.76
CA TYR A 183 -15.52 -7.50 -4.03
C TYR A 183 -14.54 -6.96 -5.07
N PHE A 184 -14.71 -7.34 -6.32
CA PHE A 184 -13.86 -6.89 -7.42
C PHE A 184 -14.55 -7.05 -8.76
N SER A 185 -14.02 -6.42 -9.79
CA SER A 185 -14.44 -6.63 -11.17
C SER A 185 -13.49 -7.58 -11.87
N ALA A 186 -14.02 -8.42 -12.74
CA ALA A 186 -13.20 -9.30 -13.57
C ALA A 186 -13.76 -9.45 -14.98
N ALA A 187 -12.87 -9.47 -15.99
CA ALA A 187 -13.19 -9.79 -17.37
C ALA A 187 -12.55 -11.13 -17.72
N ARG A 188 -13.30 -12.21 -17.55
CA ARG A 188 -12.81 -13.59 -17.64
C ARG A 188 -13.83 -14.53 -18.27
N GLN A 189 -13.44 -15.79 -18.50
CA GLN A 189 -14.22 -16.74 -19.30
C GLN A 189 -15.64 -16.99 -18.82
N ASP A 190 -15.89 -16.91 -17.52
CA ASP A 190 -17.20 -17.17 -16.90
C ASP A 190 -18.07 -15.90 -16.76
N CYS A 191 -17.65 -14.75 -17.33
CA CYS A 191 -18.46 -13.54 -17.35
C CYS A 191 -19.73 -13.67 -18.20
N THR A 192 -20.78 -12.96 -17.79
CA THR A 192 -22.10 -12.94 -18.42
C THR A 192 -22.05 -12.38 -19.85
N GLY A 193 -21.30 -11.30 -20.05
CA GLY A 193 -21.04 -10.70 -21.36
C GLY A 193 -19.69 -11.12 -21.91
N GLY A 194 -19.49 -11.01 -23.20
CA GLY A 194 -18.14 -11.18 -23.65
C GLY A 194 -17.96 -11.72 -25.05
N LEU A 195 -16.70 -11.76 -25.48
CA LEU A 195 -16.27 -12.15 -26.81
C LEU A 195 -17.11 -11.50 -27.89
N ARG A 196 -17.35 -10.19 -27.76
CA ARG A 196 -18.07 -9.40 -28.77
C ARG A 196 -17.08 -8.51 -29.53
N ASN A 197 -17.25 -8.45 -30.84
CA ASN A 197 -16.49 -7.54 -31.66
C ASN A 197 -16.98 -6.08 -31.47
N SER A 198 -16.30 -5.13 -32.10
CA SER A 198 -16.66 -3.71 -32.05
C SER A 198 -18.07 -3.34 -32.53
N ARG A 199 -18.77 -4.25 -33.19
CA ARG A 199 -20.16 -4.11 -33.62
C ARG A 199 -21.14 -4.73 -32.64
N GLY A 200 -20.68 -5.24 -31.48
CA GLY A 200 -21.51 -5.91 -30.49
C GLY A 200 -21.96 -7.32 -30.89
N VAL A 201 -21.46 -7.87 -32.02
CA VAL A 201 -21.75 -9.23 -32.46
C VAL A 201 -20.81 -10.19 -31.74
N LYS A 202 -21.34 -11.33 -31.30
CA LYS A 202 -20.54 -12.38 -30.67
C LYS A 202 -19.42 -12.85 -31.59
N ASP A 203 -18.19 -12.81 -31.11
CA ASP A 203 -16.98 -13.20 -31.82
C ASP A 203 -16.02 -13.89 -30.85
N GLU A 204 -16.13 -15.22 -30.82
CA GLU A 204 -15.37 -16.06 -29.88
C GLU A 204 -13.86 -16.05 -30.18
N ARG A 205 -13.47 -15.65 -31.37
CA ARG A 205 -12.05 -15.67 -31.81
C ARG A 205 -11.34 -14.34 -31.52
N TYR A 206 -11.99 -13.22 -31.80
CA TYR A 206 -11.35 -11.90 -31.79
C TYR A 206 -12.01 -10.91 -30.81
N GLY A 207 -13.08 -11.34 -30.13
CA GLY A 207 -13.76 -10.51 -29.14
C GLY A 207 -13.07 -10.53 -27.79
N HIS A 208 -13.58 -9.71 -26.88
CA HIS A 208 -13.11 -9.61 -25.50
C HIS A 208 -14.21 -10.04 -24.53
N TYR A 209 -13.84 -10.50 -23.34
CA TYR A 209 -14.78 -10.65 -22.24
C TYR A 209 -15.18 -9.29 -21.70
N PHE A 210 -16.44 -9.14 -21.34
CA PHE A 210 -16.91 -7.97 -20.61
C PHE A 210 -16.79 -8.25 -19.12
N SER A 211 -16.53 -7.21 -18.33
CA SER A 211 -16.33 -7.38 -16.91
C SER A 211 -17.63 -7.55 -16.16
N ASP A 212 -17.64 -8.49 -15.23
CA ASP A 212 -18.68 -8.73 -14.22
C ASP A 212 -18.14 -8.38 -12.82
N ILE A 213 -19.03 -8.19 -11.86
CA ILE A 213 -18.68 -8.00 -10.44
C ILE A 213 -18.71 -9.35 -9.74
N TYR A 214 -17.65 -9.65 -8.99
CA TYR A 214 -17.47 -10.86 -8.21
C TYR A 214 -17.28 -10.55 -6.73
N SER A 215 -17.47 -11.55 -5.90
CA SER A 215 -17.01 -11.52 -4.51
C SER A 215 -16.27 -12.80 -4.15
N SER A 216 -15.21 -12.68 -3.37
CA SER A 216 -14.50 -13.80 -2.77
C SER A 216 -14.41 -13.63 -1.27
N ARG A 217 -14.29 -14.73 -0.54
CA ARG A 217 -14.09 -14.75 0.91
C ARG A 217 -12.88 -15.58 1.29
N SER A 218 -12.27 -15.21 2.39
CA SER A 218 -11.17 -15.97 2.99
C SER A 218 -11.69 -16.84 4.12
N GLU A 219 -11.30 -18.12 4.12
CA GLU A 219 -11.52 -19.07 5.21
C GLU A 219 -10.16 -19.63 5.66
N SER A 220 -9.84 -19.48 6.94
CA SER A 220 -8.55 -19.93 7.50
C SER A 220 -7.31 -19.40 6.75
N GLY A 221 -7.40 -18.18 6.24
CA GLY A 221 -6.31 -17.53 5.50
C GLY A 221 -6.21 -17.92 4.02
N VAL A 222 -7.11 -18.75 3.50
CA VAL A 222 -7.16 -19.15 2.09
C VAL A 222 -8.33 -18.46 1.41
N TRP A 223 -8.10 -17.79 0.28
CA TRP A 223 -9.13 -17.18 -0.54
C TRP A 223 -9.84 -18.25 -1.37
N LEU A 224 -11.17 -18.26 -1.31
CA LEU A 224 -12.00 -19.21 -2.01
C LEU A 224 -12.29 -18.75 -3.44
N GLN A 225 -12.78 -19.68 -4.25
CA GLN A 225 -13.23 -19.38 -5.61
C GLN A 225 -14.28 -18.26 -5.58
N PRO A 226 -14.13 -17.20 -6.41
CA PRO A 226 -15.06 -16.10 -6.45
C PRO A 226 -16.44 -16.52 -6.94
N GLU A 227 -17.45 -15.90 -6.37
CA GLU A 227 -18.83 -16.04 -6.80
C GLU A 227 -19.23 -14.78 -7.59
N PRO A 228 -19.78 -14.91 -8.81
CA PRO A 228 -20.32 -13.76 -9.53
C PRO A 228 -21.50 -13.18 -8.74
N MET A 229 -21.64 -11.87 -8.77
CA MET A 229 -22.82 -11.23 -8.23
C MET A 229 -24.05 -11.62 -9.07
N ASN A 230 -25.24 -11.40 -8.51
CA ASN A 230 -26.47 -11.83 -9.15
C ASN A 230 -26.72 -11.13 -10.53
N TYR A 231 -27.65 -11.68 -11.31
CA TYR A 231 -28.00 -11.19 -12.65
C TYR A 231 -28.59 -9.76 -12.68
N GLN A 232 -28.90 -9.18 -11.54
CA GLN A 232 -29.37 -7.79 -11.44
C GLN A 232 -28.22 -6.81 -11.53
N LEU A 233 -27.06 -7.22 -11.01
CA LEU A 233 -25.82 -6.43 -11.11
C LEU A 233 -25.06 -6.80 -12.38
N ASN A 234 -24.84 -8.09 -12.64
CA ASN A 234 -24.11 -8.55 -13.81
C ASN A 234 -25.05 -8.73 -15.00
N SER A 235 -24.72 -8.12 -16.11
CA SER A 235 -25.47 -8.09 -17.36
C SER A 235 -24.55 -8.42 -18.54
N PRO A 236 -25.07 -8.51 -19.78
CA PRO A 236 -24.19 -8.66 -20.95
C PRO A 236 -23.29 -7.44 -21.28
N LYS A 237 -23.24 -6.41 -20.44
CA LYS A 237 -22.39 -5.22 -20.58
C LYS A 237 -21.15 -5.34 -19.70
N HIS A 238 -20.29 -4.32 -19.70
CA HIS A 238 -19.27 -4.18 -18.67
C HIS A 238 -19.90 -3.68 -17.38
N GLU A 239 -19.62 -4.35 -16.28
CA GLU A 239 -19.85 -3.86 -14.93
C GLU A 239 -18.51 -3.65 -14.25
N VAL A 240 -18.32 -2.43 -13.72
CA VAL A 240 -17.11 -2.07 -12.97
C VAL A 240 -17.52 -1.60 -11.58
N LEU A 241 -17.01 -2.31 -10.60
CA LEU A 241 -17.18 -1.94 -9.19
C LEU A 241 -16.43 -0.64 -8.91
N LEU A 242 -17.11 0.35 -8.34
CA LEU A 242 -16.51 1.64 -8.02
C LEU A 242 -16.24 1.78 -6.53
N ASP A 243 -17.26 1.60 -5.69
CA ASP A 243 -17.11 1.63 -4.23
C ASP A 243 -18.40 1.22 -3.49
N PHE A 244 -18.30 1.18 -2.17
CA PHE A 244 -19.44 1.17 -1.27
C PHE A 244 -19.56 2.51 -0.55
N ASN A 245 -20.77 2.85 -0.12
CA ASN A 245 -20.90 3.91 0.86
C ASN A 245 -20.28 3.45 2.21
N ARG A 246 -20.05 4.39 3.12
CA ARG A 246 -19.40 4.11 4.41
C ARG A 246 -20.12 3.04 5.25
N SER A 247 -21.44 2.90 5.14
CA SER A 247 -22.20 1.87 5.84
C SER A 247 -22.11 0.48 5.20
N GLY A 248 -21.66 0.38 3.95
CA GLY A 248 -21.62 -0.86 3.17
C GLY A 248 -23.01 -1.32 2.68
N LEU A 249 -24.03 -0.46 2.79
CA LEU A 249 -25.41 -0.76 2.38
C LEU A 249 -25.76 -0.25 0.98
N VAL A 250 -24.85 0.50 0.36
CA VAL A 250 -25.04 1.06 -0.98
C VAL A 250 -23.78 0.75 -1.79
N LEU A 251 -23.97 0.11 -2.92
CA LEU A 251 -22.97 -0.21 -3.91
C LEU A 251 -23.03 0.81 -5.05
N PHE A 252 -21.89 1.38 -5.43
CA PHE A 252 -21.72 2.19 -6.62
C PHE A 252 -20.97 1.39 -7.67
N TYR A 253 -21.51 1.34 -8.88
CA TYR A 253 -20.86 0.64 -9.99
C TYR A 253 -21.14 1.33 -11.32
N TYR A 254 -20.28 1.07 -12.28
CA TYR A 254 -20.43 1.52 -13.66
C TYR A 254 -21.02 0.37 -14.49
N GLN A 255 -21.91 0.68 -15.44
CA GLN A 255 -22.43 -0.26 -16.42
C GLN A 255 -22.47 0.36 -17.81
N GLY A 256 -21.86 -0.29 -18.79
CA GLY A 256 -21.84 0.22 -20.15
C GLY A 256 -21.35 -0.81 -21.18
N TRP A 257 -21.62 -0.55 -22.46
CA TRP A 257 -21.08 -1.34 -23.57
C TRP A 257 -19.60 -1.06 -23.83
N THR A 258 -19.14 0.11 -23.45
CA THR A 258 -17.72 0.52 -23.43
C THR A 258 -17.48 1.31 -22.15
N PHE A 259 -16.22 1.56 -21.79
CA PHE A 259 -15.88 2.40 -20.64
C PHE A 259 -16.22 3.90 -20.84
N GLU A 260 -16.58 4.29 -22.06
CA GLU A 260 -16.92 5.69 -22.41
C GLU A 260 -18.44 5.91 -22.47
N ASN A 261 -19.21 4.88 -22.80
CA ASN A 261 -20.65 4.96 -23.07
C ASN A 261 -21.45 4.09 -22.08
N GLY A 262 -21.44 4.50 -20.85
CA GLY A 262 -22.21 3.85 -19.80
C GLY A 262 -22.73 4.84 -18.79
N ALA A 263 -23.22 4.32 -17.68
CA ALA A 263 -23.76 5.09 -16.59
C ALA A 263 -23.25 4.56 -15.24
N MET A 264 -23.10 5.45 -14.28
CA MET A 264 -22.94 5.08 -12.89
C MET A 264 -24.30 4.78 -12.29
N LEU A 265 -24.39 3.64 -11.61
CA LEU A 265 -25.59 3.08 -11.04
C LEU A 265 -25.39 2.83 -9.54
N VAL A 266 -26.50 2.70 -8.85
CA VAL A 266 -26.53 2.49 -7.40
C VAL A 266 -27.38 1.25 -7.09
N ASP A 267 -26.86 0.34 -6.28
CA ASP A 267 -27.60 -0.77 -5.70
C ASP A 267 -27.64 -0.64 -4.17
N THR A 268 -28.83 -0.74 -3.59
CA THR A 268 -29.04 -0.61 -2.14
C THR A 268 -29.24 -1.97 -1.45
N PHE A 269 -29.02 -3.08 -2.13
CA PHE A 269 -29.23 -4.46 -1.65
C PHE A 269 -30.62 -4.71 -1.03
N ARG A 270 -31.60 -3.87 -1.32
CA ARG A 270 -32.97 -4.05 -0.85
C ARG A 270 -33.63 -5.14 -1.69
N GLN A 271 -34.21 -6.13 -1.04
CA GLN A 271 -35.08 -7.09 -1.73
C GLN A 271 -36.29 -6.34 -2.28
N GLN A 272 -36.35 -6.17 -3.59
CA GLN A 272 -37.54 -5.65 -4.24
C GLN A 272 -38.53 -6.78 -4.47
N THR A 273 -39.74 -6.57 -4.01
CA THR A 273 -40.85 -7.53 -4.18
C THR A 273 -41.56 -7.37 -5.54
N SER A 274 -41.24 -6.39 -6.34
CA SER A 274 -41.81 -6.15 -7.67
C SER A 274 -41.00 -6.78 -8.80
N ARG A 275 -41.69 -7.27 -9.83
CA ARG A 275 -41.11 -7.91 -11.02
C ARG A 275 -40.37 -6.97 -11.98
N THR A 276 -40.41 -5.67 -11.76
CA THR A 276 -39.72 -4.65 -12.55
C THR A 276 -38.60 -4.08 -11.72
N PHE A 277 -37.38 -4.49 -12.04
CA PHE A 277 -36.18 -3.94 -11.41
C PHE A 277 -35.71 -2.72 -12.21
N SER A 278 -35.75 -1.54 -11.63
CA SER A 278 -35.00 -0.39 -12.11
C SER A 278 -33.82 -0.19 -11.17
N VAL A 279 -32.62 -0.18 -11.72
CA VAL A 279 -31.44 0.24 -11.01
C VAL A 279 -31.46 1.76 -10.92
N ASP A 280 -31.23 2.30 -9.73
CA ASP A 280 -31.25 3.74 -9.53
C ASP A 280 -30.00 4.37 -10.16
N PRO A 281 -30.13 5.44 -10.97
CA PRO A 281 -28.99 6.17 -11.48
C PRO A 281 -28.31 6.92 -10.32
N PHE A 282 -26.99 7.00 -10.35
CA PHE A 282 -26.27 7.86 -9.44
C PHE A 282 -26.53 9.33 -9.74
N LEU A 283 -27.12 10.06 -8.79
CA LEU A 283 -27.51 11.48 -8.93
C LEU A 283 -26.41 12.47 -8.51
N GLY A 284 -25.18 12.03 -8.37
CA GLY A 284 -24.02 12.87 -8.02
C GLY A 284 -23.64 13.88 -9.12
N PRO A 285 -22.49 14.55 -8.96
CA PRO A 285 -22.01 15.57 -9.89
C PRO A 285 -21.90 15.04 -11.33
N ALA A 286 -22.25 15.87 -12.32
CA ALA A 286 -22.23 15.49 -13.74
C ALA A 286 -20.83 15.00 -14.19
N GLN A 287 -19.75 15.60 -13.68
CA GLN A 287 -18.37 15.25 -13.99
C GLN A 287 -18.01 13.83 -13.57
N VAL A 288 -18.64 13.31 -12.52
CA VAL A 288 -18.43 11.93 -12.02
C VAL A 288 -19.35 10.94 -12.73
N ARG A 289 -20.50 11.40 -13.27
CA ARG A 289 -21.52 10.55 -13.90
C ARG A 289 -21.26 10.21 -15.35
N THR A 290 -20.52 11.05 -16.07
CA THR A 290 -20.46 11.00 -17.55
C THR A 290 -19.33 10.16 -18.09
N GLN A 291 -18.32 9.81 -17.28
CA GLN A 291 -17.17 9.03 -17.69
C GLN A 291 -16.72 8.12 -16.54
N TYR A 292 -16.06 7.01 -16.89
CA TYR A 292 -15.32 6.23 -15.91
C TYR A 292 -14.03 6.97 -15.52
N VAL A 293 -13.99 7.54 -14.32
CA VAL A 293 -12.89 8.37 -13.79
C VAL A 293 -12.39 7.88 -12.43
N ALA A 294 -12.49 6.57 -12.17
CA ALA A 294 -12.08 5.93 -10.93
C ALA A 294 -12.57 6.69 -9.66
N PRO A 295 -13.87 6.93 -9.48
CA PRO A 295 -14.38 7.65 -8.32
C PRO A 295 -14.21 6.82 -7.06
N PHE A 296 -13.90 7.50 -5.96
CA PHE A 296 -13.84 6.96 -4.62
C PHE A 296 -14.81 7.73 -3.70
N PHE A 297 -15.67 7.00 -3.00
CA PHE A 297 -16.69 7.55 -2.13
C PHE A 297 -16.21 7.51 -0.67
N TYR A 298 -15.53 8.56 -0.21
CA TYR A 298 -15.06 8.60 1.19
C TYR A 298 -16.24 8.52 2.17
N ASN A 299 -17.29 9.26 1.88
CA ASN A 299 -18.57 9.22 2.58
C ASN A 299 -19.68 9.77 1.69
N ASP A 300 -20.88 9.95 2.24
CA ASP A 300 -22.05 10.44 1.49
C ASP A 300 -21.90 11.91 1.02
N THR A 301 -20.84 12.62 1.45
CA THR A 301 -20.62 14.05 1.18
C THR A 301 -19.29 14.39 0.53
N LEU A 302 -18.38 13.44 0.35
CA LEU A 302 -17.06 13.65 -0.27
C LEU A 302 -16.74 12.53 -1.26
N ILE A 303 -16.49 12.93 -2.51
CA ILE A 303 -16.04 12.04 -3.58
C ILE A 303 -14.69 12.55 -4.10
N LEU A 304 -13.71 11.65 -4.23
CA LEU A 304 -12.49 11.89 -4.97
C LEU A 304 -12.57 11.17 -6.31
N PHE A 305 -11.97 11.73 -7.35
CA PHE A 305 -11.97 11.11 -8.68
C PHE A 305 -10.82 11.62 -9.53
N ALA A 306 -10.48 10.89 -10.58
CA ALA A 306 -9.52 11.32 -11.59
C ALA A 306 -10.26 11.85 -12.81
N ALA A 307 -9.79 12.96 -13.40
CA ALA A 307 -10.37 13.53 -14.62
C ALA A 307 -9.38 14.40 -15.38
N ARG A 308 -9.68 14.63 -16.68
CA ARG A 308 -9.02 15.63 -17.49
C ARG A 308 -9.92 16.87 -17.61
N LEU A 309 -9.76 17.80 -16.68
CA LEU A 309 -10.53 19.03 -16.67
C LEU A 309 -9.67 20.24 -17.08
N PRO A 310 -10.28 21.29 -17.66
CA PRO A 310 -9.55 22.51 -17.98
C PRO A 310 -8.87 23.11 -16.75
N GLY A 311 -7.61 23.49 -16.88
CA GLY A 311 -6.79 24.02 -15.78
C GLY A 311 -6.13 22.96 -14.92
N GLY A 312 -6.13 21.70 -15.34
CA GLY A 312 -5.31 20.63 -14.74
C GLY A 312 -3.82 20.79 -14.99
N TYR A 313 -3.02 19.94 -14.37
CA TYR A 313 -1.54 19.99 -14.45
C TYR A 313 -0.98 19.08 -15.54
N GLY A 314 -1.70 18.02 -15.91
CA GLY A 314 -1.18 17.05 -16.84
C GLY A 314 -2.23 16.25 -17.59
N GLY A 315 -2.15 14.95 -17.50
CA GLY A 315 -3.09 14.01 -18.07
C GLY A 315 -4.36 13.90 -17.23
N LEU A 316 -4.52 12.79 -16.52
CA LEU A 316 -5.55 12.67 -15.47
C LEU A 316 -5.03 13.33 -14.19
N ASP A 317 -5.80 14.25 -13.65
CA ASP A 317 -5.55 14.86 -12.35
C ASP A 317 -6.57 14.37 -11.33
N LEU A 318 -6.21 14.38 -10.05
CA LEU A 318 -7.12 14.09 -8.94
C LEU A 318 -7.89 15.34 -8.51
N TYR A 319 -9.19 15.16 -8.35
CA TYR A 319 -10.14 16.18 -7.90
C TYR A 319 -10.98 15.67 -6.73
N SER A 320 -11.56 16.60 -6.00
CA SER A 320 -12.58 16.34 -5.00
C SER A 320 -13.84 17.15 -5.26
N VAL A 321 -15.00 16.60 -4.90
CA VAL A 321 -16.28 17.29 -4.81
C VAL A 321 -16.90 17.02 -3.46
N SER A 322 -17.51 18.03 -2.86
CA SER A 322 -18.17 17.92 -1.57
C SER A 322 -19.66 18.27 -1.69
N TYR A 323 -20.50 17.57 -0.92
CA TYR A 323 -21.91 17.91 -0.80
C TYR A 323 -22.11 18.87 0.37
N ARG A 324 -22.52 20.10 0.08
CA ARG A 324 -22.73 21.14 1.11
C ARG A 324 -24.03 21.90 0.83
N LYS A 325 -24.82 22.14 1.88
CA LYS A 325 -26.07 22.93 1.80
C LYS A 325 -27.02 22.46 0.69
N GLY A 326 -27.15 21.12 0.52
CA GLY A 326 -28.05 20.54 -0.47
C GLY A 326 -27.53 20.46 -1.92
N ASN A 327 -26.27 20.86 -2.16
CA ASN A 327 -25.69 20.84 -3.51
C ASN A 327 -24.24 20.30 -3.50
N TRP A 328 -23.83 19.68 -4.62
CA TRP A 328 -22.45 19.34 -4.87
C TRP A 328 -21.66 20.58 -5.30
N THR A 329 -20.46 20.73 -4.76
CA THR A 329 -19.53 21.79 -5.16
C THR A 329 -19.01 21.54 -6.58
N ALA A 330 -18.44 22.58 -7.20
CA ALA A 330 -17.58 22.39 -8.37
C ALA A 330 -16.35 21.51 -7.99
N PRO A 331 -15.78 20.77 -8.96
CA PRO A 331 -14.55 20.02 -8.75
C PRO A 331 -13.41 20.91 -8.25
N LYS A 332 -12.77 20.54 -7.14
CA LYS A 332 -11.55 21.15 -6.62
C LYS A 332 -10.37 20.25 -6.96
N ASN A 333 -9.42 20.77 -7.76
CA ASN A 333 -8.16 20.07 -8.03
C ASN A 333 -7.36 19.93 -6.73
N LEU A 334 -6.74 18.78 -6.47
CA LEU A 334 -5.94 18.52 -5.25
C LEU A 334 -4.62 19.29 -5.22
N GLY A 335 -4.25 19.98 -6.31
CA GLY A 335 -3.10 20.87 -6.38
C GLY A 335 -1.82 20.23 -6.91
N ALA A 336 -0.84 21.08 -7.23
CA ALA A 336 0.43 20.71 -7.85
C ALA A 336 1.33 19.81 -7.00
N THR A 337 1.04 19.66 -5.72
CA THR A 337 1.78 18.74 -4.85
C THR A 337 1.42 17.28 -5.18
N VAL A 338 0.13 17.01 -5.42
CA VAL A 338 -0.40 15.68 -5.75
C VAL A 338 -0.38 15.45 -7.25
N ASN A 339 -0.92 16.38 -8.02
CA ASN A 339 -1.07 16.28 -9.47
C ASN A 339 0.20 16.74 -10.18
N THR A 340 0.59 16.02 -11.23
CA THR A 340 1.81 16.25 -12.00
C THR A 340 1.51 16.44 -13.49
N SER A 341 2.53 16.49 -14.33
CA SER A 341 2.36 16.48 -15.80
C SER A 341 2.01 15.09 -16.35
N TYR A 342 1.91 14.10 -15.51
CA TYR A 342 1.55 12.72 -15.83
C TYR A 342 0.08 12.42 -15.54
N ASP A 343 -0.29 11.16 -15.42
CA ASP A 343 -1.64 10.75 -15.03
C ASP A 343 -1.65 10.32 -13.56
N GLU A 344 -2.53 10.90 -12.76
CA GLU A 344 -2.87 10.46 -11.41
C GLU A 344 -4.28 9.86 -11.41
N THR A 345 -4.43 8.66 -10.84
CA THR A 345 -5.70 7.90 -10.90
C THR A 345 -5.95 7.07 -9.65
N THR A 346 -7.09 6.39 -9.59
CA THR A 346 -7.50 5.45 -8.53
C THR A 346 -7.27 5.97 -7.11
N PRO A 347 -7.80 7.17 -6.78
CA PRO A 347 -7.62 7.75 -5.45
C PRO A 347 -8.33 6.91 -4.38
N PHE A 348 -7.72 6.81 -3.22
CA PHE A 348 -8.28 6.22 -2.01
C PHE A 348 -7.87 7.06 -0.80
N LEU A 349 -8.83 7.65 -0.11
CA LEU A 349 -8.60 8.36 1.15
C LEU A 349 -8.87 7.40 2.29
N ALA A 350 -7.89 7.15 3.13
CA ALA A 350 -8.01 6.26 4.28
C ALA A 350 -9.04 6.80 5.29
N MET A 351 -9.47 5.95 6.23
CA MET A 351 -10.54 6.30 7.18
C MET A 351 -10.20 7.47 8.11
N ASP A 352 -8.92 7.80 8.23
CA ASP A 352 -8.44 8.97 8.95
C ASP A 352 -8.79 10.32 8.27
N GLY A 353 -9.29 10.29 7.04
CA GLY A 353 -9.61 11.47 6.26
C GLY A 353 -8.42 12.28 5.78
N ARG A 354 -7.19 11.81 6.02
CA ARG A 354 -5.94 12.55 5.79
C ARG A 354 -4.94 11.81 4.92
N THR A 355 -4.89 10.49 5.00
CA THR A 355 -3.94 9.67 4.23
C THR A 355 -4.53 9.30 2.89
N LEU A 356 -4.01 9.90 1.82
CA LEU A 356 -4.39 9.65 0.43
C LEU A 356 -3.42 8.65 -0.20
N TYR A 357 -3.97 7.59 -0.76
CA TYR A 357 -3.28 6.70 -1.69
C TYR A 357 -3.82 6.94 -3.10
N PHE A 358 -2.96 6.86 -4.09
CA PHE A 358 -3.35 7.00 -5.49
C PHE A 358 -2.29 6.38 -6.37
N SER A 359 -2.61 6.13 -7.64
CA SER A 359 -1.64 5.63 -8.60
C SER A 359 -1.21 6.72 -9.56
N SER A 360 0.08 6.80 -9.86
CA SER A 360 0.65 7.72 -10.84
C SER A 360 1.70 7.04 -11.72
N ASN A 361 1.74 7.44 -12.99
CA ASN A 361 2.74 6.98 -13.95
C ASN A 361 3.93 7.96 -14.10
N ASP A 362 4.14 8.84 -13.11
CA ASP A 362 5.27 9.78 -13.06
C ASP A 362 6.60 9.03 -13.12
N SER A 363 7.23 9.00 -14.29
CA SER A 363 8.49 8.28 -14.53
C SER A 363 9.67 8.76 -13.70
N TYR A 364 9.58 9.91 -13.04
CA TYR A 364 10.62 10.40 -12.12
C TYR A 364 10.55 9.73 -10.74
N LYS A 365 9.45 9.06 -10.43
CA LYS A 365 9.21 8.46 -9.10
C LYS A 365 8.70 7.03 -9.16
N SER A 366 8.10 6.59 -10.28
CA SER A 366 7.59 5.22 -10.45
C SER A 366 8.69 4.23 -10.81
N VAL A 367 8.46 2.98 -10.46
CA VAL A 367 9.30 1.80 -10.84
C VAL A 367 8.76 1.18 -12.11
N GLY A 368 7.42 1.09 -12.20
CA GLY A 368 6.70 0.53 -13.32
C GLY A 368 5.95 1.58 -14.13
N GLY A 369 4.82 1.19 -14.68
CA GLY A 369 3.87 2.09 -15.32
C GLY A 369 3.19 2.96 -14.27
N PHE A 370 2.03 2.56 -13.80
CA PHE A 370 1.39 3.16 -12.64
C PHE A 370 1.93 2.53 -11.35
N ASP A 371 2.42 3.36 -10.45
CA ASP A 371 2.81 2.97 -9.10
C ASP A 371 1.85 3.57 -8.08
N VAL A 372 1.68 2.92 -6.94
CA VAL A 372 0.94 3.44 -5.79
C VAL A 372 1.80 4.43 -5.02
N PHE A 373 1.23 5.61 -4.74
CA PHE A 373 1.82 6.67 -3.93
C PHE A 373 0.97 6.96 -2.70
N ARG A 374 1.62 7.48 -1.67
CA ARG A 374 0.99 7.94 -0.43
C ARG A 374 1.30 9.41 -0.20
N SER A 375 0.28 10.21 0.13
CA SER A 375 0.40 11.60 0.58
C SER A 375 -0.49 11.82 1.80
N VAL A 376 -0.11 12.72 2.69
CA VAL A 376 -0.87 13.03 3.90
C VAL A 376 -1.29 14.50 3.87
N TYR A 377 -2.56 14.76 4.17
CA TYR A 377 -3.09 16.10 4.23
C TYR A 377 -2.71 16.79 5.55
N ASN A 378 -2.13 17.96 5.44
CA ASN A 378 -1.83 18.82 6.58
C ASN A 378 -2.94 19.88 6.72
N GLU A 379 -3.86 19.66 7.63
CA GLU A 379 -5.00 20.56 7.86
C GLU A 379 -4.61 21.97 8.28
N LYS A 380 -3.51 22.12 9.05
CA LYS A 380 -3.05 23.43 9.53
C LYS A 380 -2.53 24.31 8.41
N GLN A 381 -2.01 23.70 7.34
CA GLN A 381 -1.42 24.39 6.20
C GLN A 381 -2.31 24.34 4.94
N ASP A 382 -3.41 23.58 4.99
CA ASP A 382 -4.31 23.30 3.84
C ASP A 382 -3.54 22.77 2.61
N ILE A 383 -2.57 21.88 2.83
CA ILE A 383 -1.74 21.30 1.77
C ILE A 383 -1.54 19.79 1.95
N TRP A 384 -1.32 19.10 0.86
CA TRP A 384 -0.85 17.73 0.83
C TRP A 384 0.68 17.68 0.98
N THR A 385 1.20 16.68 1.67
CA THR A 385 2.64 16.38 1.67
C THR A 385 3.08 15.89 0.29
N LEU A 386 4.38 15.99 -0.01
CA LEU A 386 4.93 15.42 -1.24
C LEU A 386 4.64 13.91 -1.28
N PRO A 387 4.04 13.41 -2.39
CA PRO A 387 3.74 12.00 -2.52
C PRO A 387 5.00 11.14 -2.48
N MET A 388 4.96 10.09 -1.67
CA MET A 388 6.01 9.09 -1.57
C MET A 388 5.55 7.81 -2.27
N ASN A 389 6.41 7.25 -3.11
CA ASN A 389 6.23 5.92 -3.67
C ASN A 389 6.19 4.90 -2.52
N VAL A 390 5.16 4.06 -2.44
CA VAL A 390 5.02 3.10 -1.33
C VAL A 390 6.05 1.98 -1.38
N GLY A 391 6.80 1.86 -2.47
CA GLY A 391 7.95 0.96 -2.60
C GLY A 391 7.62 -0.46 -3.03
N ILE A 392 8.68 -1.23 -3.26
CA ILE A 392 8.63 -2.66 -3.56
C ILE A 392 8.41 -3.42 -2.25
N PRO A 393 7.57 -4.49 -2.19
CA PRO A 393 6.96 -5.20 -3.30
C PRO A 393 5.53 -4.78 -3.67
N ILE A 394 4.97 -3.71 -3.08
CA ILE A 394 3.65 -3.23 -3.48
C ILE A 394 3.70 -2.76 -4.92
N ASN A 395 4.64 -1.85 -5.21
CA ASN A 395 4.92 -1.44 -6.59
C ASN A 395 5.88 -2.42 -7.26
N SER A 396 5.69 -2.58 -8.56
CA SER A 396 6.43 -3.51 -9.42
C SER A 396 6.93 -2.80 -10.69
N ALA A 397 7.52 -3.55 -11.61
CA ALA A 397 7.88 -3.04 -12.93
C ALA A 397 6.70 -2.89 -13.91
N SER A 398 5.47 -3.08 -13.44
CA SER A 398 4.23 -3.02 -14.24
C SER A 398 3.27 -1.96 -13.68
N ASP A 399 1.99 -2.05 -14.01
CA ASP A 399 0.98 -1.15 -13.45
C ASP A 399 0.47 -1.72 -12.12
N ASP A 400 0.57 -0.94 -11.05
CA ASP A 400 0.05 -1.23 -9.73
C ASP A 400 -1.01 -0.17 -9.37
N THR A 401 -2.28 -0.58 -9.28
CA THR A 401 -3.41 0.36 -9.19
C THR A 401 -4.47 -0.11 -8.21
N HIS A 402 -5.48 0.76 -7.96
CA HIS A 402 -6.64 0.45 -7.12
C HIS A 402 -6.28 0.00 -5.70
N PHE A 403 -5.25 0.61 -5.12
CA PHE A 403 -4.88 0.31 -3.75
C PHE A 403 -6.00 0.72 -2.78
N ARG A 404 -6.40 -0.21 -1.92
CA ARG A 404 -7.41 -0.03 -0.88
C ARG A 404 -6.90 -0.58 0.43
N LEU A 405 -6.80 0.25 1.45
CA LEU A 405 -6.46 -0.17 2.79
C LEU A 405 -7.72 -0.66 3.51
N SER A 406 -7.65 -1.83 4.12
CA SER A 406 -8.72 -2.35 5.00
C SER A 406 -8.91 -1.46 6.22
N ARG A 407 -10.06 -1.60 6.88
CA ARG A 407 -10.36 -0.86 8.11
C ARG A 407 -9.44 -1.19 9.28
N ASP A 408 -8.77 -2.32 9.24
CA ASP A 408 -7.78 -2.72 10.25
C ASP A 408 -6.48 -1.90 10.18
N GLY A 409 -6.25 -1.18 9.07
CA GLY A 409 -5.04 -0.37 8.85
C GLY A 409 -3.76 -1.17 8.61
N PHE A 410 -3.84 -2.51 8.56
CA PHE A 410 -2.70 -3.42 8.37
C PHE A 410 -2.76 -4.23 7.09
N THR A 411 -3.92 -4.24 6.43
CA THR A 411 -4.13 -5.04 5.23
C THR A 411 -4.51 -4.13 4.07
N GLY A 412 -3.81 -4.24 2.96
CA GLY A 412 -4.12 -3.54 1.72
C GLY A 412 -4.43 -4.50 0.59
N PHE A 413 -5.37 -4.12 -0.29
CA PHE A 413 -5.65 -4.84 -1.53
C PHE A 413 -5.35 -3.92 -2.70
N PHE A 414 -4.83 -4.48 -3.78
CA PHE A 414 -4.55 -3.75 -5.01
C PHE A 414 -4.56 -4.70 -6.19
N CYS A 415 -4.58 -4.18 -7.41
CA CYS A 415 -4.37 -4.98 -8.60
C CYS A 415 -3.06 -4.59 -9.29
N SER A 416 -2.42 -5.59 -9.89
CA SER A 416 -1.14 -5.45 -10.56
C SER A 416 -1.10 -6.25 -11.86
N SER A 417 -0.49 -5.66 -12.89
CA SER A 417 -0.20 -6.36 -14.15
C SER A 417 1.22 -6.94 -14.19
N ARG A 418 1.82 -7.18 -13.04
CA ARG A 418 3.17 -7.76 -12.92
C ARG A 418 3.26 -9.15 -13.54
N LYS A 419 4.44 -9.45 -14.05
CA LYS A 419 4.65 -10.60 -14.93
C LYS A 419 4.92 -11.95 -14.22
N ASP A 420 4.70 -12.00 -12.93
CA ASP A 420 4.65 -13.22 -12.11
C ASP A 420 3.21 -13.64 -11.72
N GLY A 421 2.22 -12.93 -12.28
CA GLY A 421 0.79 -13.20 -12.09
C GLY A 421 0.23 -14.25 -13.07
N PHE A 422 -1.09 -14.50 -12.94
CA PHE A 422 -1.82 -15.49 -13.74
C PHE A 422 -2.37 -14.91 -15.04
N GLY A 423 -2.79 -13.65 -15.04
CA GLY A 423 -3.50 -13.02 -16.15
C GLY A 423 -2.96 -11.64 -16.54
N MET A 424 -3.89 -10.80 -17.00
CA MET A 424 -3.58 -9.42 -17.39
C MET A 424 -3.30 -8.56 -16.15
N ARG A 425 -4.29 -8.44 -15.26
CA ARG A 425 -4.15 -7.91 -13.90
C ARG A 425 -4.63 -8.96 -12.92
N ASP A 426 -3.92 -9.10 -11.84
CA ASP A 426 -4.29 -9.97 -10.73
C ASP A 426 -4.53 -9.12 -9.48
N ILE A 427 -5.31 -9.64 -8.54
CA ILE A 427 -5.49 -9.05 -7.23
C ILE A 427 -4.43 -9.57 -6.27
N TYR A 428 -3.82 -8.64 -5.56
CA TYR A 428 -2.81 -8.89 -4.54
C TYR A 428 -3.29 -8.37 -3.18
N ILE A 429 -2.76 -8.98 -2.13
CA ILE A 429 -2.93 -8.55 -0.74
C ILE A 429 -1.57 -8.16 -0.16
N ALA A 430 -1.54 -7.05 0.55
CA ALA A 430 -0.37 -6.55 1.26
C ALA A 430 -0.62 -6.56 2.76
N TYR A 431 0.25 -7.21 3.51
CA TYR A 431 0.22 -7.23 4.98
C TYR A 431 1.31 -6.31 5.52
N PHE A 432 0.91 -5.22 6.13
CA PHE A 432 1.82 -4.21 6.64
C PHE A 432 2.27 -4.53 8.06
N GLN A 433 3.53 -4.26 8.34
CA GLN A 433 4.10 -4.42 9.68
C GLN A 433 3.72 -3.27 10.61
N GLU A 434 3.37 -2.12 10.05
CA GLU A 434 3.02 -0.91 10.79
C GLU A 434 1.60 -0.47 10.41
N PHE A 435 0.91 0.17 11.34
CA PHE A 435 -0.39 0.76 11.09
C PHE A 435 -0.26 1.95 10.16
N LEU A 436 -1.00 1.94 9.05
CA LEU A 436 -0.82 2.89 7.95
C LEU A 436 -1.77 4.10 7.97
N MET A 437 -2.73 4.13 8.89
CA MET A 437 -3.62 5.27 9.04
C MET A 437 -3.13 6.16 10.17
N GLU A 438 -3.25 7.47 9.99
CA GLU A 438 -3.14 8.40 11.10
C GLU A 438 -4.45 8.35 11.89
N MET A 439 -4.40 7.96 13.17
CA MET A 439 -5.60 7.93 13.99
C MET A 439 -6.06 9.36 14.32
N GLU A 440 -7.24 9.72 13.86
CA GLU A 440 -7.96 10.86 14.43
C GLU A 440 -8.68 10.40 15.69
N LEU A 441 -8.40 11.07 16.79
CA LEU A 441 -9.37 11.13 17.88
C LEU A 441 -10.62 11.87 17.36
N PRO A 442 -11.85 11.44 17.69
CA PRO A 442 -13.03 12.18 17.30
C PRO A 442 -12.90 13.62 17.80
N GLN A 443 -12.69 14.54 16.86
CA GLN A 443 -12.76 15.95 17.19
C GLN A 443 -14.20 16.26 17.61
N ILE A 444 -14.37 16.64 18.87
CA ILE A 444 -15.56 17.34 19.28
C ILE A 444 -15.48 18.71 18.59
N VAL A 445 -16.17 18.82 17.47
CA VAL A 445 -16.30 20.11 16.79
C VAL A 445 -17.17 20.99 17.70
N PHE A 446 -16.53 21.82 18.51
CA PHE A 446 -17.19 23.00 19.00
C PHE A 446 -17.37 23.93 17.81
N GLU A 447 -18.59 24.08 17.31
CA GLU A 447 -18.89 25.18 16.44
C GLU A 447 -18.56 26.47 17.21
N PRO A 448 -17.61 27.30 16.74
CA PRO A 448 -17.39 28.58 17.41
C PRO A 448 -18.66 29.43 17.24
N GLU A 449 -19.18 29.95 18.33
CA GLU A 449 -20.20 30.98 18.27
C GLU A 449 -19.72 32.11 17.36
N PRO A 450 -20.60 32.71 16.53
CA PRO A 450 -20.22 33.78 15.62
C PRO A 450 -19.66 34.96 16.42
N VAL A 451 -18.35 35.19 16.29
CA VAL A 451 -17.68 36.36 16.88
C VAL A 451 -17.97 37.54 15.95
N ASP A 452 -18.61 38.57 16.49
CA ASP A 452 -18.75 39.86 15.79
C ASP A 452 -17.37 40.42 15.39
N PRO A 453 -17.23 41.05 14.23
CA PRO A 453 -15.94 41.55 13.77
C PRO A 453 -15.43 42.67 14.67
N GLU A 454 -14.29 42.42 15.33
CA GLU A 454 -13.59 43.45 16.08
C GLU A 454 -13.09 44.59 15.18
N PRO A 455 -13.13 45.86 15.65
CA PRO A 455 -12.64 47.00 14.89
C PRO A 455 -11.11 46.94 14.71
N PRO A 456 -10.52 47.54 13.66
CA PRO A 456 -9.11 47.41 13.34
C PRO A 456 -8.22 48.02 14.43
N ILE A 457 -7.30 47.16 14.94
CA ILE A 457 -6.34 47.53 15.98
C ILE A 457 -5.24 48.41 15.38
N ALA A 458 -5.06 49.60 15.92
CA ALA A 458 -3.96 50.51 15.59
C ALA A 458 -2.61 49.91 16.01
N ASN A 459 -1.59 50.08 15.16
CA ASN A 459 -0.20 49.64 15.41
C ASN A 459 0.37 50.32 16.67
N VAL A 460 0.43 49.57 17.76
CA VAL A 460 1.19 49.97 19.00
C VAL A 460 2.49 49.17 19.00
N PRO A 461 3.66 49.77 19.21
CA PRO A 461 4.94 49.05 19.24
C PRO A 461 4.94 48.09 20.46
N VAL A 462 5.11 46.79 20.15
CA VAL A 462 5.14 45.73 21.17
C VAL A 462 6.50 45.82 21.91
N LYS A 463 6.44 46.13 23.20
CA LYS A 463 7.58 45.94 24.12
C LYS A 463 7.87 44.42 24.23
N PRO A 464 9.12 43.98 24.23
CA PRO A 464 9.43 42.57 24.39
C PRO A 464 8.92 42.05 25.74
N THR A 465 8.05 41.06 25.67
CA THR A 465 7.53 40.36 26.86
C THR A 465 8.67 39.62 27.57
N PRO A 466 8.78 39.69 28.91
CA PRO A 466 9.77 38.88 29.61
C PRO A 466 9.55 37.39 29.37
N ARG A 467 10.61 36.63 29.10
CA ARG A 467 10.50 35.16 29.00
C ARG A 467 9.88 34.59 30.28
N PRO A 468 8.88 33.70 30.14
CA PRO A 468 8.26 33.08 31.34
C PRO A 468 9.34 32.32 32.12
N LYS A 469 9.25 32.36 33.45
CA LYS A 469 10.16 31.61 34.33
C LYS A 469 9.93 30.11 34.08
N THR A 470 11.02 29.37 33.85
CA THR A 470 11.01 27.91 33.66
C THR A 470 10.48 27.23 34.94
N GLN A 471 9.45 26.44 34.83
CA GLN A 471 8.83 25.68 35.94
C GLN A 471 9.42 24.29 36.01
N GLU A 472 9.91 23.85 37.17
CA GLU A 472 10.43 22.50 37.40
C GLU A 472 9.35 21.54 37.90
N TYR A 473 9.24 20.35 37.30
CA TYR A 473 8.35 19.27 37.73
C TYR A 473 9.15 18.02 38.11
N SER A 474 8.75 17.36 39.20
CA SER A 474 9.32 16.08 39.64
C SER A 474 8.22 15.17 40.15
N PHE A 475 8.17 13.94 39.68
CA PHE A 475 7.17 12.94 40.06
C PHE A 475 7.85 11.74 40.73
N ALA A 476 7.25 11.26 41.82
CA ALA A 476 7.73 10.06 42.49
C ALA A 476 7.42 8.82 41.66
N PRO A 477 8.32 7.81 41.63
CA PRO A 477 8.04 6.55 40.95
C PRO A 477 6.93 5.79 41.68
N LEU A 478 6.08 5.06 40.93
CA LEU A 478 5.12 4.12 41.49
C LEU A 478 5.81 2.80 41.84
N LEU A 479 5.44 2.20 42.94
CA LEU A 479 5.95 0.90 43.38
C LEU A 479 4.77 -0.06 43.55
N LEU A 480 4.70 -1.07 42.66
CA LEU A 480 3.68 -2.10 42.69
C LEU A 480 4.27 -3.42 43.14
N ALA A 481 3.73 -3.96 44.26
CA ALA A 481 4.29 -5.18 44.88
C ALA A 481 4.25 -6.42 43.92
N ASN A 482 3.19 -6.55 43.14
CA ASN A 482 3.01 -7.58 42.13
C ASN A 482 2.16 -7.09 40.96
N ALA A 483 1.96 -7.91 39.96
CA ALA A 483 1.19 -7.57 38.76
C ALA A 483 -0.30 -7.25 39.01
N GLU A 484 -0.87 -7.82 40.07
CA GLU A 484 -2.29 -7.68 40.43
C GLU A 484 -2.54 -6.50 41.35
N THR A 485 -1.49 -5.87 41.90
CA THR A 485 -1.60 -4.75 42.83
C THR A 485 -2.40 -3.60 42.21
N PRO A 486 -3.52 -3.16 42.77
CA PRO A 486 -4.26 -2.02 42.28
C PRO A 486 -3.51 -0.72 42.53
N LEU A 487 -3.74 0.30 41.69
CA LEU A 487 -3.23 1.65 41.93
C LEU A 487 -3.80 2.23 43.22
N SER A 488 -2.94 2.59 44.17
CA SER A 488 -3.34 3.19 45.45
C SER A 488 -3.87 4.62 45.26
N SER A 489 -4.53 5.17 46.29
CA SER A 489 -4.96 6.58 46.25
C SER A 489 -3.77 7.53 46.09
N LYS A 490 -2.62 7.20 46.69
CA LYS A 490 -1.38 7.99 46.55
C LYS A 490 -0.85 7.93 45.11
N ASP A 491 -0.88 6.76 44.49
CA ASP A 491 -0.46 6.60 43.08
C ASP A 491 -1.35 7.43 42.13
N LYS A 492 -2.67 7.42 42.35
CA LYS A 492 -3.63 8.21 41.59
C LYS A 492 -3.38 9.71 41.69
N VAL A 493 -3.00 10.24 42.88
CA VAL A 493 -2.62 11.65 43.01
C VAL A 493 -1.42 12.00 42.15
N THR A 494 -0.39 11.13 42.09
CA THR A 494 0.76 11.35 41.25
C THR A 494 0.35 11.29 39.77
N LEU A 495 -0.50 10.32 39.39
CA LEU A 495 -0.98 10.17 38.00
C LEU A 495 -1.86 11.35 37.56
N ASP A 496 -2.70 11.90 38.45
CA ASP A 496 -3.51 13.10 38.19
C ASP A 496 -2.60 14.30 37.90
N GLN A 497 -1.54 14.52 38.68
CA GLN A 497 -0.58 15.60 38.44
C GLN A 497 0.15 15.43 37.07
N VAL A 498 0.49 14.21 36.70
CA VAL A 498 1.09 13.92 35.38
C VAL A 498 0.07 14.17 34.25
N ALA A 499 -1.18 13.73 34.44
CA ALA A 499 -2.25 13.95 33.46
C ALA A 499 -2.54 15.44 33.27
N ASP A 500 -2.67 16.20 34.36
CA ASP A 500 -2.91 17.66 34.31
C ASP A 500 -1.81 18.39 33.55
N LEU A 501 -0.54 17.97 33.76
CA LEU A 501 0.60 18.53 33.01
C LEU A 501 0.51 18.24 31.50
N LEU A 502 0.17 17.00 31.11
CA LEU A 502 0.05 16.62 29.71
C LEU A 502 -1.17 17.28 29.05
N LEU A 503 -2.26 17.49 29.75
CA LEU A 503 -3.44 18.19 29.25
C LEU A 503 -3.17 19.70 29.11
N GLN A 504 -2.38 20.29 30.04
CA GLN A 504 -1.97 21.69 29.96
C GLN A 504 -0.97 21.95 28.81
N TYR A 505 -0.14 20.95 28.47
CA TYR A 505 0.88 21.05 27.44
C TYR A 505 0.79 19.85 26.49
N PRO A 506 -0.12 19.88 25.51
CA PRO A 506 -0.35 18.74 24.59
C PRO A 506 0.86 18.36 23.73
N GLU A 507 1.86 19.25 23.63
CA GLU A 507 3.10 18.99 22.89
C GLU A 507 4.12 18.15 23.67
N LEU A 508 3.92 17.96 24.99
CA LEU A 508 4.78 17.09 25.78
C LEU A 508 4.54 15.62 25.41
N ARG A 509 5.62 14.86 25.34
CA ARG A 509 5.58 13.40 25.20
C ARG A 509 5.94 12.75 26.53
N LEU A 510 5.16 11.75 26.95
CA LEU A 510 5.37 10.97 28.15
C LEU A 510 6.02 9.64 27.83
N VAL A 511 7.14 9.33 28.46
CA VAL A 511 7.76 8.01 28.44
C VAL A 511 7.50 7.32 29.78
N ILE A 512 6.71 6.25 29.77
CA ILE A 512 6.46 5.39 30.93
C ILE A 512 7.47 4.25 30.90
N THR A 513 8.33 4.15 31.89
CA THR A 513 9.30 3.05 32.02
C THR A 513 8.92 2.16 33.19
N ALA A 514 8.58 0.90 32.92
CA ALA A 514 8.33 -0.12 33.94
C ALA A 514 9.53 -1.03 34.07
N TYR A 515 9.99 -1.25 35.29
CA TYR A 515 11.10 -2.15 35.61
C TYR A 515 10.58 -3.48 36.15
N ALA A 516 11.05 -4.58 35.57
CA ALA A 516 10.77 -5.92 36.09
C ALA A 516 11.46 -6.13 37.45
N PRO A 517 10.83 -6.85 38.39
CA PRO A 517 11.39 -7.07 39.71
C PRO A 517 12.60 -8.04 39.71
N GLU A 518 12.81 -8.76 38.61
CA GLU A 518 13.82 -9.80 38.50
C GLU A 518 15.21 -9.23 38.25
N SER A 519 16.20 -9.81 38.94
CA SER A 519 17.63 -9.45 38.77
C SER A 519 18.23 -9.93 37.44
N ARG A 520 17.65 -10.96 36.83
CA ARG A 520 17.99 -11.44 35.49
C ARG A 520 16.82 -11.23 34.52
N PRO A 521 17.06 -10.66 33.34
CA PRO A 521 16.00 -10.47 32.36
C PRO A 521 15.36 -11.80 32.00
N SER A 522 14.03 -11.87 32.06
CA SER A 522 13.24 -12.94 31.46
C SER A 522 12.23 -12.36 30.51
N VAL A 523 11.83 -13.09 29.49
CA VAL A 523 10.79 -12.64 28.55
C VAL A 523 9.50 -12.36 29.31
N LYS A 524 9.12 -13.27 30.20
CA LYS A 524 7.94 -13.15 31.04
C LYS A 524 8.01 -11.93 31.98
N GLY A 525 9.17 -11.69 32.60
CA GLY A 525 9.37 -10.52 33.48
C GLY A 525 9.23 -9.19 32.74
N LEU A 526 9.87 -9.08 31.58
CA LEU A 526 9.75 -7.89 30.72
C LEU A 526 8.33 -7.70 30.20
N TYR A 527 7.65 -8.78 29.81
CA TYR A 527 6.27 -8.73 29.35
C TYR A 527 5.32 -8.33 30.50
N SER A 528 5.49 -8.90 31.69
CA SER A 528 4.69 -8.52 32.85
C SER A 528 4.93 -7.06 33.27
N ALA A 529 6.13 -6.53 33.11
CA ALA A 529 6.44 -5.15 33.39
C ALA A 529 5.76 -4.19 32.39
N ILE A 530 5.77 -4.49 31.10
CA ILE A 530 5.09 -3.64 30.10
C ILE A 530 3.58 -3.61 30.33
N LEU A 531 2.96 -4.68 30.80
CA LEU A 531 1.56 -4.71 31.21
C LEU A 531 1.25 -3.75 32.38
N GLN A 532 2.21 -3.52 33.28
CA GLN A 532 2.05 -2.52 34.34
C GLN A 532 2.13 -1.09 33.77
N ALA A 533 2.97 -0.86 32.76
CA ALA A 533 2.98 0.42 32.05
C ALA A 533 1.66 0.67 31.31
N GLU A 534 1.08 -0.36 30.68
CA GLU A 534 -0.25 -0.25 30.04
C GLU A 534 -1.34 0.13 31.04
N LYS A 535 -1.38 -0.51 32.19
CA LYS A 535 -2.33 -0.19 33.26
C LYS A 535 -2.27 1.29 33.69
N VAL A 536 -1.08 1.86 33.71
CA VAL A 536 -0.87 3.29 34.00
C VAL A 536 -1.26 4.13 32.78
N SER A 537 -0.90 3.72 31.60
CA SER A 537 -1.31 4.37 30.35
C SER A 537 -2.84 4.45 30.22
N ASP A 538 -3.56 3.36 30.52
CA ASP A 538 -5.01 3.33 30.52
C ASP A 538 -5.64 4.33 31.50
N TYR A 539 -4.96 4.62 32.60
CA TYR A 539 -5.39 5.66 33.51
C TYR A 539 -5.32 7.05 32.85
N PHE A 540 -4.23 7.34 32.15
CA PHE A 540 -4.05 8.61 31.42
C PHE A 540 -5.03 8.76 30.26
N LEU A 541 -5.26 7.71 29.50
CA LEU A 541 -6.26 7.71 28.41
C LEU A 541 -7.67 8.02 28.93
N ARG A 542 -8.06 7.44 30.08
CA ARG A 542 -9.34 7.73 30.73
C ARG A 542 -9.45 9.16 31.26
N LYS A 543 -8.33 9.82 31.49
CA LYS A 543 -8.27 11.25 31.88
C LYS A 543 -8.25 12.20 30.67
N GLY A 544 -8.27 11.67 29.45
CA GLY A 544 -8.29 12.45 28.22
C GLY A 544 -6.90 12.79 27.64
N VAL A 545 -5.82 12.21 28.19
CA VAL A 545 -4.48 12.36 27.60
C VAL A 545 -4.43 11.59 26.28
N SER A 546 -3.89 12.22 25.23
CA SER A 546 -3.73 11.57 23.94
C SER A 546 -2.80 10.36 24.00
N GLY A 547 -3.20 9.23 23.40
CA GLY A 547 -2.36 8.05 23.29
C GLY A 547 -1.07 8.28 22.52
N GLU A 548 -1.05 9.22 21.59
CA GLU A 548 0.15 9.62 20.85
C GLU A 548 1.20 10.33 21.73
N ALA A 549 0.76 10.93 22.82
CA ALA A 549 1.66 11.55 23.78
C ALA A 549 2.36 10.52 24.68
N ILE A 550 1.99 9.23 24.63
CA ILE A 550 2.44 8.21 25.57
C ILE A 550 3.30 7.16 24.84
N PHE A 551 4.50 6.93 25.33
CA PHE A 551 5.37 5.85 24.94
C PHE A 551 5.67 4.95 26.15
N MET A 552 5.52 3.65 26.02
CA MET A 552 5.71 2.68 27.09
C MET A 552 6.87 1.76 26.77
N ARG A 553 7.65 1.42 27.81
CA ARG A 553 8.72 0.43 27.70
C ARG A 553 8.93 -0.32 29.00
N SER A 554 9.46 -1.53 28.90
CA SER A 554 9.91 -2.31 30.06
C SER A 554 11.40 -2.58 30.00
N LEU A 555 12.05 -2.53 31.17
CA LEU A 555 13.45 -2.81 31.36
C LEU A 555 13.63 -3.76 32.55
N SER A 556 14.71 -4.53 32.52
CA SER A 556 15.15 -5.25 33.72
C SER A 556 15.94 -4.35 34.64
N ARG A 557 15.92 -4.65 35.94
CA ARG A 557 16.60 -3.86 36.97
C ARG A 557 17.75 -4.60 37.62
N ALA A 558 18.73 -3.84 38.13
CA ALA A 558 19.78 -4.38 39.00
C ALA A 558 19.20 -4.92 40.33
N PRO A 559 19.84 -5.91 40.94
CA PRO A 559 19.32 -6.64 42.10
C PRO A 559 19.02 -5.71 43.26
N ASN A 560 17.95 -5.95 44.00
CA ASN A 560 17.50 -5.39 45.31
C ASN A 560 16.25 -4.51 45.31
N THR A 561 15.35 -4.61 44.38
CA THR A 561 14.02 -3.99 44.48
C THR A 561 12.92 -5.04 44.39
N ALA A 562 12.12 -5.15 45.45
CA ALA A 562 10.92 -5.97 45.43
C ALA A 562 9.82 -5.26 44.64
N GLY A 563 9.16 -5.96 43.71
CA GLY A 563 8.04 -5.45 42.93
C GLY A 563 8.42 -4.66 41.68
N TYR A 564 7.38 -4.18 40.96
CA TYR A 564 7.53 -3.38 39.75
C TYR A 564 7.70 -1.90 40.12
N GLN A 565 8.64 -1.22 39.51
CA GLN A 565 8.78 0.22 39.61
C GLN A 565 8.41 0.87 38.29
N ILE A 566 7.56 1.92 38.33
CA ILE A 566 7.13 2.67 37.18
C ILE A 566 7.60 4.11 37.32
N GLU A 567 8.24 4.62 36.29
CA GLU A 567 8.82 5.96 36.24
C GLU A 567 8.30 6.73 35.05
N PHE A 568 8.25 8.06 35.21
CA PHE A 568 7.76 9.00 34.22
C PHE A 568 8.90 9.88 33.74
N ALA A 569 9.02 10.01 32.43
CA ALA A 569 9.93 10.92 31.75
C ALA A 569 9.16 11.74 30.71
N PHE A 570 9.52 13.03 30.57
CA PHE A 570 8.89 13.91 29.59
C PHE A 570 9.90 14.34 28.54
N ARG A 571 9.46 14.32 27.29
CA ARG A 571 10.19 14.92 26.18
C ARG A 571 9.54 16.24 25.82
N ASN A 572 10.34 17.31 25.89
CA ASN A 572 9.93 18.65 25.47
C ASN A 572 10.48 18.93 24.06
N THR A 573 9.64 18.78 23.03
CA THR A 573 10.04 18.93 21.64
C THR A 573 9.97 20.36 21.12
N ARG A 574 9.43 21.32 21.92
CA ARG A 574 9.16 22.69 21.47
C ARG A 574 9.68 23.77 22.42
N ASP A 575 10.73 23.49 23.20
CA ASP A 575 11.31 24.45 24.14
C ASP A 575 10.27 25.17 25.02
N LEU A 576 9.25 24.44 25.47
CA LEU A 576 8.29 24.96 26.43
C LEU A 576 9.02 25.40 27.71
N PRO A 577 8.55 26.41 28.47
CA PRO A 577 9.20 26.87 29.67
C PRO A 577 9.02 25.88 30.83
N ILE A 578 9.25 24.60 30.56
CA ILE A 578 9.13 23.48 31.46
C ILE A 578 10.47 22.79 31.54
N GLN A 579 11.05 22.74 32.72
CA GLN A 579 12.24 21.94 32.98
C GLN A 579 11.84 20.85 33.98
N GLY A 580 11.84 19.59 33.51
CA GLY A 580 11.72 18.46 34.43
C GLY A 580 13.11 18.07 34.90
N LYS A 581 13.31 17.86 36.20
CA LYS A 581 14.30 16.89 36.67
C LYS A 581 13.74 15.51 36.38
N VAL A 582 13.63 15.23 35.10
CA VAL A 582 13.41 13.90 34.64
C VAL A 582 14.75 13.19 34.79
N PRO A 583 14.83 12.05 35.45
CA PRO A 583 16.02 11.25 35.36
C PRO A 583 16.24 10.98 33.89
N VAL A 584 17.20 11.70 33.32
CA VAL A 584 17.65 11.49 31.95
C VAL A 584 17.89 10.00 31.83
N ILE A 585 17.24 9.35 30.88
CA ILE A 585 17.35 7.91 30.64
C ILE A 585 18.82 7.51 30.60
N GLY A 586 19.66 8.38 30.07
CA GLY A 586 21.10 8.29 30.09
C GLY A 586 21.74 8.01 31.44
N ASN A 587 21.47 8.80 32.45
CA ASN A 587 22.11 8.66 33.76
C ASN A 587 21.73 7.35 34.49
N ARG A 588 20.59 6.73 34.13
CA ARG A 588 20.18 5.43 34.67
C ARG A 588 20.56 4.25 33.76
N TYR A 589 20.64 4.44 32.49
CA TYR A 589 21.29 3.49 31.61
C TYR A 589 22.74 3.27 32.03
N GLN A 590 23.46 4.32 32.48
CA GLN A 590 24.82 4.18 33.00
C GLN A 590 24.93 3.29 34.22
N SER A 591 23.92 3.25 35.09
CA SER A 591 23.93 2.36 36.27
C SER A 591 23.49 0.93 35.97
N VAL A 592 22.69 0.73 34.90
CA VAL A 592 22.15 -0.59 34.48
C VAL A 592 22.94 -1.15 33.31
N VAL A 593 23.63 -0.32 32.56
CA VAL A 593 24.33 -0.63 31.32
C VAL A 593 25.71 0.04 31.36
N PRO A 594 26.72 -0.61 31.94
CA PRO A 594 28.07 -0.10 31.92
C PRO A 594 28.55 0.13 30.48
N GLY A 595 28.99 1.36 30.18
CA GLY A 595 29.54 1.74 28.87
C GLY A 595 28.60 2.52 27.95
N LEU A 596 27.32 2.74 28.30
CA LEU A 596 26.47 3.65 27.55
C LEU A 596 26.72 5.08 28.02
N VAL A 597 27.50 5.81 27.25
CA VAL A 597 27.84 7.21 27.55
C VAL A 597 26.66 8.12 27.23
N THR A 598 26.30 8.93 28.09
CA THR A 598 25.01 9.53 28.35
C THR A 598 24.86 10.96 27.93
N ASN A 599 25.83 11.54 27.28
CA ASN A 599 25.73 12.90 26.75
C ASN A 599 25.19 12.96 25.32
N LYS A 600 24.79 11.81 24.77
CA LYS A 600 24.17 11.73 23.45
C LYS A 600 22.82 11.08 23.59
N ASP A 601 21.81 11.84 23.31
CA ASP A 601 20.42 11.40 23.35
C ASP A 601 20.05 10.46 22.18
N LEU A 602 21.05 9.94 21.45
CA LEU A 602 20.94 9.01 20.32
C LEU A 602 21.36 7.61 20.74
N VAL A 603 20.48 6.62 20.54
CA VAL A 603 20.76 5.20 20.76
C VAL A 603 20.19 4.37 19.62
N TYR A 604 21.00 3.45 19.08
CA TYR A 604 20.54 2.42 18.15
C TYR A 604 20.22 1.13 18.91
N LYS A 605 19.13 0.48 18.55
CA LYS A 605 18.77 -0.87 19.02
C LYS A 605 18.43 -1.78 17.85
N VAL A 606 18.40 -3.07 18.10
CA VAL A 606 17.97 -4.06 17.11
C VAL A 606 16.62 -4.60 17.51
N GLN A 607 15.60 -4.35 16.69
CA GLN A 607 14.29 -4.97 16.86
C GLN A 607 14.34 -6.39 16.30
N VAL A 608 13.92 -7.35 17.10
CA VAL A 608 13.97 -8.79 16.78
C VAL A 608 12.60 -9.42 16.60
N ALA A 609 11.55 -8.78 17.09
CA ALA A 609 10.18 -9.26 16.95
C ALA A 609 9.14 -8.18 17.20
N SER A 610 7.92 -8.43 16.71
CA SER A 610 6.67 -7.82 17.14
C SER A 610 5.67 -8.94 17.42
N SER A 611 4.92 -8.86 18.54
CA SER A 611 3.94 -9.88 18.94
C SER A 611 2.75 -9.25 19.65
N LYS A 612 1.55 -9.83 19.52
CA LYS A 612 0.36 -9.42 20.29
C LYS A 612 0.41 -9.83 21.76
N GLY A 613 1.38 -10.64 22.14
CA GLY A 613 1.57 -11.14 23.50
C GLY A 613 3.05 -11.38 23.81
N GLU A 614 3.31 -12.22 24.82
CA GLU A 614 4.65 -12.61 25.22
C GLU A 614 5.43 -13.23 24.04
N TYR A 615 6.68 -12.81 23.85
CA TYR A 615 7.53 -13.33 22.78
C TYR A 615 8.04 -14.72 23.14
N GLY A 616 7.72 -15.71 22.30
CA GLY A 616 8.04 -17.12 22.60
C GLY A 616 9.53 -17.52 22.53
N ASN A 617 10.44 -16.61 22.14
CA ASN A 617 11.86 -16.92 22.02
C ASN A 617 12.64 -16.51 23.29
N ASN A 618 12.95 -17.48 24.14
CA ASN A 618 13.70 -17.27 25.38
C ASN A 618 15.12 -16.72 25.17
N ALA A 619 15.71 -16.90 23.97
CA ALA A 619 17.03 -16.37 23.65
C ALA A 619 17.04 -14.82 23.62
N PHE A 620 15.89 -14.17 23.46
CA PHE A 620 15.73 -12.72 23.53
C PHE A 620 16.23 -12.13 24.85
N ALA A 621 15.78 -12.68 25.96
CA ALA A 621 16.13 -12.17 27.29
C ALA A 621 17.62 -12.36 27.66
N ALA A 622 18.30 -13.29 26.99
CA ALA A 622 19.73 -13.53 27.17
C ALA A 622 20.61 -12.57 26.34
N GLN A 623 20.03 -11.78 25.42
CA GLN A 623 20.75 -10.80 24.64
C GLN A 623 21.08 -9.55 25.49
N PRO A 624 22.08 -8.75 25.09
CA PRO A 624 22.37 -7.49 25.76
C PRO A 624 21.17 -6.52 25.69
N TYR A 625 20.82 -5.91 26.82
CA TYR A 625 19.83 -4.80 26.94
C TYR A 625 18.45 -5.10 26.32
N PRO A 626 17.83 -6.24 26.67
CA PRO A 626 16.53 -6.59 26.18
C PRO A 626 15.47 -5.60 26.72
N MET A 627 14.60 -5.16 25.81
CA MET A 627 13.54 -4.21 26.13
C MET A 627 12.27 -4.59 25.39
N THR A 628 11.12 -4.51 26.05
CA THR A 628 9.82 -4.57 25.42
C THR A 628 9.20 -3.17 25.40
N GLU A 629 8.63 -2.76 24.28
CA GLU A 629 8.00 -1.46 24.14
C GLU A 629 6.64 -1.54 23.46
N LYS A 630 5.81 -0.52 23.71
CA LYS A 630 4.49 -0.36 23.12
C LYS A 630 4.04 1.11 23.18
N THR A 631 3.17 1.51 22.24
CA THR A 631 2.37 2.73 22.32
C THR A 631 0.90 2.34 22.51
N PRO A 632 0.05 3.15 23.16
CA PRO A 632 -1.35 2.79 23.42
C PRO A 632 -2.14 2.43 22.16
N ASN A 633 -1.84 3.09 21.05
CA ASN A 633 -2.51 2.93 19.77
C ASN A 633 -1.98 1.77 18.93
N PHE A 634 -1.09 0.96 19.49
CA PHE A 634 -0.45 -0.15 18.77
C PHE A 634 -0.75 -1.48 19.46
N GLU A 635 -1.30 -2.43 18.74
CA GLU A 635 -1.68 -3.74 19.31
C GLU A 635 -0.49 -4.64 19.65
N PHE A 636 0.68 -4.39 19.04
CA PHE A 636 1.84 -5.27 19.16
C PHE A 636 2.86 -4.74 20.15
N TYR A 637 3.41 -5.64 20.95
CA TYR A 637 4.63 -5.42 21.71
C TYR A 637 5.82 -5.58 20.80
N ARG A 638 6.75 -4.62 20.83
CA ARG A 638 8.01 -4.66 20.09
C ARG A 638 9.12 -5.11 21.02
N TYR A 639 9.94 -6.04 20.55
CA TYR A 639 11.03 -6.65 21.32
C TYR A 639 12.36 -6.22 20.71
N THR A 640 13.16 -5.45 21.48
CA THR A 640 14.42 -4.89 21.03
C THR A 640 15.56 -5.29 21.93
N ILE A 641 16.75 -5.43 21.36
CA ILE A 641 17.99 -5.83 22.04
C ILE A 641 19.14 -4.92 21.64
N GLY A 642 20.23 -4.96 22.40
CA GLY A 642 21.38 -4.10 22.20
C GLY A 642 21.11 -2.65 22.58
N ALA A 643 22.15 -1.86 22.68
CA ALA A 643 22.10 -0.42 22.81
C ALA A 643 23.46 0.13 22.35
N PHE A 644 23.49 0.82 21.24
CA PHE A 644 24.72 1.24 20.55
C PHE A 644 24.71 2.73 20.31
N GLU A 645 25.88 3.36 20.38
CA GLU A 645 26.05 4.79 20.13
C GLU A 645 26.26 5.10 18.65
N SER A 646 26.65 4.11 17.84
CA SER A 646 26.90 4.26 16.42
C SER A 646 26.12 3.25 15.58
N TYR A 647 25.77 3.68 14.36
CA TYR A 647 25.14 2.82 13.36
C TYR A 647 26.00 1.60 13.02
N SER A 648 27.32 1.78 12.88
CA SER A 648 28.24 0.71 12.49
C SER A 648 28.29 -0.41 13.52
N GLU A 649 28.31 -0.09 14.82
CA GLU A 649 28.30 -1.09 15.90
C GLU A 649 26.96 -1.82 15.94
N ALA A 650 25.86 -1.09 15.79
CA ALA A 650 24.52 -1.65 15.78
C ALA A 650 24.32 -2.61 14.60
N GLU A 651 24.79 -2.24 13.42
CA GLU A 651 24.70 -3.08 12.22
C GLU A 651 25.58 -4.31 12.31
N ALA A 652 26.81 -4.19 12.81
CA ALA A 652 27.69 -5.31 13.04
C ALA A 652 27.06 -6.33 14.02
N TYR A 653 26.43 -5.82 15.09
CA TYR A 653 25.71 -6.66 16.04
C TYR A 653 24.49 -7.33 15.40
N ARG A 654 23.68 -6.57 14.65
CA ARG A 654 22.52 -7.10 13.92
C ARG A 654 22.94 -8.28 13.02
N GLN A 655 23.99 -8.12 12.23
CA GLN A 655 24.52 -9.18 11.37
C GLN A 655 24.91 -10.43 12.20
N SER A 656 25.52 -10.22 13.36
CA SER A 656 25.98 -11.33 14.22
C SER A 656 24.85 -12.19 14.80
N ILE A 657 23.62 -11.66 14.87
CA ILE A 657 22.46 -12.36 15.46
C ILE A 657 21.51 -12.97 14.44
N LEU A 658 21.62 -12.62 13.15
CA LEU A 658 20.77 -13.20 12.10
C LEU A 658 20.84 -14.72 12.08
N SER A 659 22.04 -15.30 12.23
CA SER A 659 22.27 -16.75 12.30
C SER A 659 21.90 -17.39 13.64
N LYS A 660 21.61 -16.60 14.67
CA LYS A 660 21.27 -17.06 16.03
C LYS A 660 19.76 -17.13 16.29
N GLY A 661 18.94 -17.20 15.26
CA GLY A 661 17.49 -17.33 15.36
C GLY A 661 16.71 -16.01 15.33
N PHE A 662 17.34 -14.91 14.88
CA PHE A 662 16.73 -13.60 14.74
C PHE A 662 16.78 -13.09 13.28
N ALA A 663 16.39 -13.94 12.34
CA ALA A 663 16.53 -13.71 10.89
C ALA A 663 15.84 -12.43 10.38
N GLY A 664 14.78 -11.97 11.06
CA GLY A 664 14.05 -10.74 10.70
C GLY A 664 14.51 -9.48 11.47
N ALA A 665 15.68 -9.52 12.13
CA ALA A 665 16.14 -8.40 12.94
C ALA A 665 16.55 -7.17 12.12
N TYR A 666 16.12 -5.99 12.56
CA TYR A 666 16.44 -4.70 11.92
C TYR A 666 16.76 -3.60 12.94
N LEU A 667 17.45 -2.54 12.47
CA LEU A 667 17.85 -1.44 13.32
C LEU A 667 16.72 -0.44 13.54
N VAL A 668 16.65 0.08 14.76
CA VAL A 668 15.74 1.14 15.18
C VAL A 668 16.49 2.20 15.97
N VAL A 669 16.02 3.43 15.89
CA VAL A 669 16.67 4.61 16.50
C VAL A 669 15.80 5.17 17.61
N TYR A 670 16.48 5.58 18.67
CA TYR A 670 15.89 6.28 19.81
C TYR A 670 16.57 7.64 19.98
N LEU A 671 15.78 8.69 20.06
CA LEU A 671 16.22 10.02 20.45
C LEU A 671 15.61 10.38 21.80
N ASN A 672 16.41 10.78 22.74
CA ASN A 672 15.95 11.10 24.12
C ASN A 672 15.11 9.97 24.75
N GLY A 673 15.43 8.72 24.40
CA GLY A 673 14.78 7.52 24.93
C GLY A 673 13.43 7.17 24.33
N GLU A 674 12.96 7.89 23.36
CA GLU A 674 11.78 7.58 22.56
C GLU A 674 12.21 7.08 21.17
N ARG A 675 11.56 6.03 20.70
CA ARG A 675 11.75 5.55 19.34
C ARG A 675 11.29 6.60 18.35
N VAL A 676 12.08 6.84 17.32
CA VAL A 676 11.76 7.79 16.26
C VAL A 676 11.74 7.08 14.90
N ASP A 677 10.92 7.59 14.02
CA ASP A 677 10.89 7.18 12.63
C ASP A 677 12.04 7.82 11.82
N LYS A 678 12.13 7.44 10.54
CA LYS A 678 13.16 7.97 9.65
C LYS A 678 13.03 9.48 9.39
N ASP A 679 11.84 10.03 9.43
CA ASP A 679 11.61 11.45 9.16
C ASP A 679 12.10 12.31 10.32
N ILE A 680 11.81 11.89 11.55
CA ILE A 680 12.37 12.53 12.76
C ILE A 680 13.89 12.33 12.81
N ALA A 681 14.39 11.16 12.45
CA ALA A 681 15.83 10.91 12.35
C ALA A 681 16.47 11.85 11.34
N LYS A 682 15.88 12.03 10.16
CA LYS A 682 16.35 12.95 9.12
C LYS A 682 16.39 14.42 9.58
N GLN A 683 15.40 14.88 10.32
CA GLN A 683 15.37 16.23 10.88
C GLN A 683 16.48 16.47 11.91
N ASN A 684 17.04 15.40 12.48
CA ASN A 684 18.05 15.45 13.52
C ASN A 684 19.47 15.12 13.03
N THR A 685 19.69 14.93 11.73
CA THR A 685 21.04 14.66 11.17
C THR A 685 22.03 15.77 11.42
N GLY A 686 21.58 17.04 11.46
CA GLY A 686 22.44 18.18 11.81
C GLY A 686 22.95 18.14 13.26
N VAL A 687 22.22 17.51 14.17
CA VAL A 687 22.61 17.32 15.58
C VAL A 687 23.38 16.02 15.76
N PHE A 688 22.98 14.97 15.03
CA PHE A 688 23.53 13.62 15.09
C PHE A 688 23.94 13.15 13.69
N PRO A 689 25.12 13.48 13.20
CA PRO A 689 25.56 13.14 11.83
C PRO A 689 25.56 11.63 11.52
N ASP A 690 25.74 10.77 12.55
CA ASP A 690 25.71 9.31 12.37
C ASP A 690 24.36 8.77 11.89
N LEU A 691 23.27 9.54 12.05
CA LEU A 691 21.95 9.21 11.50
C LEU A 691 21.95 9.16 9.97
N GLU A 692 22.87 9.83 9.29
CA GLU A 692 23.00 9.72 7.84
C GLU A 692 23.32 8.27 7.40
N ASN A 693 24.12 7.55 8.20
CA ASN A 693 24.44 6.15 7.95
C ASN A 693 23.23 5.25 8.13
N PHE A 694 22.35 5.58 9.08
CA PHE A 694 21.08 4.85 9.29
C PHE A 694 20.07 5.15 8.20
N LEU A 695 19.99 6.38 7.72
CA LEU A 695 19.07 6.80 6.67
C LEU A 695 19.52 6.32 5.29
N ASN A 696 20.82 6.26 5.06
CA ASN A 696 21.44 5.84 3.81
C ASN A 696 22.46 4.73 4.10
N PRO A 697 22.01 3.50 4.42
CA PRO A 697 22.92 2.41 4.68
C PRO A 697 23.73 2.15 3.41
N ARG A 698 25.02 2.49 3.44
CA ARG A 698 25.96 2.11 2.36
C ARG A 698 26.07 0.59 2.41
N GLY A 699 25.65 -0.09 1.35
CA GLY A 699 25.84 -1.52 1.24
C GLY A 699 27.32 -1.85 1.35
N ASN A 700 27.69 -2.67 2.35
CA ASN A 700 28.90 -3.49 2.34
C ASN A 700 28.57 -4.81 1.67
#